data_5a857235f549aa496736ed3dfa975cd6
#
_entry.id   5a857235f549aa496736ed3dfa975cd6
#
_cell.length_a   1.000
_cell.length_b   1.000
_cell.length_c   1.000
_cell.angle_alpha   90.00
_cell.angle_beta   90.00
_cell.angle_gamma   90.00
#
_symmetry.space_group_name_H-M   'P 1'
#
loop_
_entity.id
_entity.type
_entity.pdbx_description
1 polymer ?
#
loop_
_entity_poly.entity_id
_entity_poly.type
_entity_poly.pdbx_seq_one_letter_code
_entity_poly.pdbx_strand_id
1 'polypeptide(L)'
;MIRRLAQALFAPLVAAALTLAPAPASAAPNDEEVEVLVQTVLEASYKEGKYQEALDTLNLAKQACAKKSACSSKVRAKLYVALGTVLAGGMKKSSEAKAAFATAIKEDPTVALFPDFTSREIEKAWSDARSAGSPSGGNQETKEAKAASGGSKKLKATYEGQPPARGWRTGEGSFYYELATKAEKEREWLDCIAYGRASYEAEDRTSTLFLVAGCEARAGLWVEAVSDYEATAEAASRKNIRQMAAQARNRADELRAKIPKIIVQKPANATDLKVRVNGVELAEDQLGAEIPVNPGERTIIATGKVNGAEQSFEQSVNVGEGETATVEIKLVPKGKAIDRALVQCMQNAQTQDQFDECIAKNRKLPLNLKFGLEFSAYHDSDKVDVVSPTFFFNVENPTGGWGFGGSFLVDVVTAASTDIVATASPRWTEQRYVPALGGHKKFGDVDVNLHTAMSIEPDYLATSVGTTVAIDLRQKTVTPSLSYDFSYDIAGRSGTSYEVFSRRIQRHALDLSSSFVLDKNSILTTNFSVVIESGDSSKPYRYIPMFAPDIAPRVLPGQSLATVNFYRNPERILEQLPLSRQRFAFAARYARRFSASTLRAEERLYADSWGLKATTTDLRYLYDISERVRIWPHFRFHAQTGAAFWQLAYVAERTPTGLQVPALRTGDRELGPLVGVTGGLGTRIAFGEAKNWGLIASGDVIYTRFLNTLFILQRFGYFGALTLEVDVE
;
A
#
# COMPACT_ATOMS: atom_id res chain seq x y z
N MET A 1 8.10 -22.77 -38.62
CA MET A 1 8.08 -21.41 -39.21
C MET A 1 7.64 -20.35 -38.18
N ILE A 2 6.62 -20.60 -37.38
CA ILE A 2 6.10 -19.70 -36.31
C ILE A 2 7.11 -19.40 -35.18
N ARG A 3 7.95 -20.42 -34.81
CA ARG A 3 8.99 -20.25 -33.76
C ARG A 3 10.12 -19.29 -34.16
N ARG A 4 10.43 -19.17 -35.48
CA ARG A 4 11.46 -18.24 -36.00
C ARG A 4 10.92 -16.81 -36.19
N LEU A 5 9.60 -16.62 -36.44
CA LEU A 5 8.97 -15.32 -36.54
C LEU A 5 8.81 -14.67 -35.15
N ALA A 6 8.45 -15.44 -34.12
CA ALA A 6 8.36 -14.94 -32.75
C ALA A 6 9.73 -14.48 -32.21
N GLN A 7 10.81 -15.21 -32.50
CA GLN A 7 12.16 -14.81 -32.09
C GLN A 7 12.73 -13.61 -32.87
N ALA A 8 12.30 -13.38 -34.10
CA ALA A 8 12.80 -12.31 -34.96
C ALA A 8 12.08 -10.95 -34.69
N LEU A 9 10.83 -10.98 -34.23
CA LEU A 9 10.03 -9.76 -34.01
C LEU A 9 10.07 -9.24 -32.55
N PHE A 10 10.34 -10.10 -31.58
CA PHE A 10 10.25 -9.72 -30.15
C PHE A 10 11.61 -9.51 -29.45
N ALA A 11 12.70 -10.10 -29.92
CA ALA A 11 14.03 -9.89 -29.34
C ALA A 11 14.50 -8.42 -29.38
N PRO A 12 14.31 -7.63 -30.45
CA PRO A 12 14.73 -6.23 -30.48
C PRO A 12 13.81 -5.28 -29.69
N LEU A 13 12.52 -5.62 -29.46
CA LEU A 13 11.59 -4.77 -28.72
C LEU A 13 11.80 -4.86 -27.20
N VAL A 14 12.17 -6.02 -26.66
CA VAL A 14 12.52 -6.19 -25.24
C VAL A 14 13.87 -5.55 -24.93
N ALA A 15 14.83 -5.61 -25.84
CA ALA A 15 16.13 -4.94 -25.69
C ALA A 15 16.04 -3.40 -25.76
N ALA A 16 15.11 -2.83 -26.56
CA ALA A 16 14.89 -1.40 -26.69
C ALA A 16 14.13 -0.78 -25.50
N ALA A 17 13.26 -1.56 -24.83
CA ALA A 17 12.55 -1.09 -23.64
C ALA A 17 13.46 -1.04 -22.40
N LEU A 18 14.53 -1.81 -22.36
CA LEU A 18 15.52 -1.85 -21.27
C LEU A 18 16.59 -0.74 -21.35
N THR A 19 16.70 -0.01 -22.48
CA THR A 19 17.75 1.00 -22.67
C THR A 19 17.28 2.46 -22.51
N LEU A 20 16.01 2.72 -22.20
CA LEU A 20 15.43 4.09 -22.12
C LEU A 20 14.98 4.52 -20.72
N ALA A 21 15.29 3.77 -19.66
CA ALA A 21 15.12 4.24 -18.31
C ALA A 21 16.39 4.96 -17.83
N PRO A 22 16.30 6.19 -17.24
CA PRO A 22 17.45 6.74 -16.54
C PRO A 22 17.79 5.74 -15.40
N ALA A 23 19.04 5.30 -15.36
CA ALA A 23 19.53 4.39 -14.34
C ALA A 23 19.19 4.97 -12.96
N PRO A 24 18.48 4.25 -12.08
CA PRO A 24 18.43 4.62 -10.69
C PRO A 24 19.88 4.60 -10.17
N ALA A 25 20.22 5.56 -9.30
CA ALA A 25 21.49 5.53 -8.58
C ALA A 25 21.65 4.10 -8.04
N SER A 26 22.68 3.40 -8.51
CA SER A 26 22.85 1.96 -8.29
C SER A 26 22.84 1.68 -6.78
N ALA A 27 21.79 1.01 -6.29
CA ALA A 27 21.80 0.40 -4.99
C ALA A 27 23.02 -0.53 -4.94
N ALA A 28 23.75 -0.53 -3.81
CA ALA A 28 24.85 -1.47 -3.64
C ALA A 28 24.28 -2.91 -3.62
N PRO A 29 25.02 -3.93 -4.05
CA PRO A 29 24.49 -5.27 -4.30
C PRO A 29 23.73 -5.91 -3.14
N ASN A 30 24.02 -5.53 -1.89
CA ASN A 30 23.43 -6.15 -0.68
C ASN A 30 22.46 -5.22 0.08
N ASP A 31 22.12 -4.05 -0.45
CA ASP A 31 21.32 -3.05 0.27
C ASP A 31 19.95 -3.57 0.65
N GLU A 32 19.22 -4.16 -0.28
CA GLU A 32 17.86 -4.65 -0.08
C GLU A 32 17.81 -5.82 0.91
N GLU A 33 18.73 -6.76 0.79
CA GLU A 33 18.83 -7.92 1.71
C GLU A 33 19.09 -7.49 3.14
N VAL A 34 20.01 -6.52 3.33
CA VAL A 34 20.38 -6.03 4.67
C VAL A 34 19.27 -5.18 5.29
N GLU A 35 18.55 -4.36 4.54
CA GLU A 35 17.40 -3.61 5.06
C GLU A 35 16.27 -4.54 5.52
N VAL A 36 15.91 -5.54 4.73
CA VAL A 36 14.89 -6.55 5.08
C VAL A 36 15.32 -7.33 6.31
N LEU A 37 16.59 -7.72 6.40
CA LEU A 37 17.12 -8.47 7.53
C LEU A 37 17.12 -7.63 8.81
N VAL A 38 17.50 -6.36 8.77
CA VAL A 38 17.43 -5.42 9.89
C VAL A 38 16.01 -5.30 10.43
N GLN A 39 15.03 -5.12 9.54
CA GLN A 39 13.63 -5.02 9.91
C GLN A 39 13.13 -6.31 10.55
N THR A 40 13.39 -7.45 9.92
CA THR A 40 13.00 -8.78 10.41
C THR A 40 13.57 -9.08 11.80
N VAL A 41 14.85 -8.77 12.03
CA VAL A 41 15.50 -9.00 13.33
C VAL A 41 14.88 -8.14 14.42
N LEU A 42 14.56 -6.89 14.15
CA LEU A 42 13.95 -6.01 15.15
C LEU A 42 12.51 -6.46 15.47
N GLU A 43 11.74 -6.85 14.47
CA GLU A 43 10.34 -7.23 14.66
C GLU A 43 10.14 -8.65 15.22
N ALA A 44 10.95 -9.60 14.80
CA ALA A 44 10.85 -10.98 15.28
C ALA A 44 11.74 -11.22 16.50
N SER A 45 13.07 -11.24 16.33
CA SER A 45 13.97 -11.69 17.41
C SER A 45 14.05 -10.69 18.58
N TYR A 46 14.11 -9.36 18.30
CA TYR A 46 14.22 -8.37 19.37
C TYR A 46 12.93 -8.23 20.19
N LYS A 47 11.74 -8.15 19.55
CA LYS A 47 10.44 -8.08 20.26
C LYS A 47 10.15 -9.34 21.10
N GLU A 48 10.62 -10.50 20.65
CA GLU A 48 10.46 -11.75 21.36
C GLU A 48 11.48 -11.95 22.49
N GLY A 49 12.39 -11.01 22.71
CA GLY A 49 13.41 -11.09 23.75
C GLY A 49 14.61 -11.99 23.42
N LYS A 50 14.72 -12.47 22.18
CA LYS A 50 15.82 -13.29 21.67
C LYS A 50 17.05 -12.43 21.27
N TYR A 51 17.58 -11.67 22.23
CA TYR A 51 18.58 -10.62 21.96
C TYR A 51 19.91 -11.16 21.45
N GLN A 52 20.32 -12.36 21.87
CA GLN A 52 21.58 -12.95 21.38
C GLN A 52 21.44 -13.37 19.91
N GLU A 53 20.33 -14.00 19.53
CA GLU A 53 20.03 -14.37 18.16
C GLU A 53 19.93 -13.13 17.25
N ALA A 54 19.28 -12.06 17.73
CA ALA A 54 19.22 -10.78 17.06
C ALA A 54 20.63 -10.20 16.81
N LEU A 55 21.50 -10.22 17.82
CA LEU A 55 22.88 -9.72 17.72
C LEU A 55 23.70 -10.54 16.72
N ASP A 56 23.59 -11.87 16.76
CA ASP A 56 24.35 -12.77 15.88
C ASP A 56 23.94 -12.58 14.41
N THR A 57 22.63 -12.47 14.16
CA THR A 57 22.10 -12.21 12.82
C THR A 57 22.52 -10.85 12.27
N LEU A 58 22.50 -9.78 13.08
CA LEU A 58 22.98 -8.46 12.67
C LEU A 58 24.50 -8.43 12.45
N ASN A 59 25.27 -9.25 13.16
CA ASN A 59 26.71 -9.38 12.93
C ASN A 59 27.02 -10.12 11.60
N LEU A 60 26.20 -11.07 11.16
CA LEU A 60 26.29 -11.66 9.82
C LEU A 60 26.03 -10.60 8.73
N ALA A 61 25.00 -9.77 8.89
CA ALA A 61 24.74 -8.65 7.98
C ALA A 61 25.91 -7.65 7.94
N LYS A 62 26.54 -7.38 9.09
CA LYS A 62 27.75 -6.54 9.17
C LYS A 62 28.92 -7.14 8.39
N GLN A 63 29.10 -8.46 8.39
CA GLN A 63 30.12 -9.14 7.58
C GLN A 63 29.81 -9.02 6.08
N ALA A 64 28.53 -9.16 5.67
CA ALA A 64 28.10 -8.96 4.29
C ALA A 64 28.40 -7.52 3.79
N CYS A 65 28.28 -6.52 4.67
CA CYS A 65 28.62 -5.12 4.41
C CYS A 65 30.08 -4.73 4.66
N ALA A 66 31.01 -5.68 4.90
CA ALA A 66 32.41 -5.39 5.27
C ALA A 66 33.16 -4.61 4.18
N LYS A 67 32.86 -4.86 2.88
CA LYS A 67 33.36 -4.06 1.77
C LYS A 67 32.46 -2.84 1.56
N LYS A 68 33.02 -1.63 1.54
CA LYS A 68 32.25 -0.37 1.36
C LYS A 68 31.39 -0.35 0.07
N SER A 69 31.77 -1.11 -0.96
CA SER A 69 31.03 -1.23 -2.22
C SER A 69 29.87 -2.24 -2.16
N ALA A 70 29.78 -3.05 -1.09
CA ALA A 70 28.74 -4.07 -0.95
C ALA A 70 27.42 -3.53 -0.40
N CYS A 71 27.47 -2.48 0.43
CA CYS A 71 26.30 -1.81 0.99
C CYS A 71 26.49 -0.29 0.94
N SER A 72 25.40 0.45 0.72
CA SER A 72 25.40 1.92 0.76
C SER A 72 25.65 2.44 2.19
N SER A 73 26.10 3.69 2.33
CA SER A 73 26.32 4.31 3.64
C SER A 73 25.03 4.40 4.47
N LYS A 74 23.88 4.62 3.82
CA LYS A 74 22.56 4.64 4.47
C LYS A 74 22.20 3.29 5.09
N VAL A 75 22.41 2.20 4.37
CA VAL A 75 22.10 0.84 4.84
C VAL A 75 23.05 0.43 5.95
N ARG A 76 24.36 0.74 5.82
CA ARG A 76 25.32 0.51 6.92
C ARG A 76 24.93 1.29 8.18
N ALA A 77 24.52 2.55 8.04
CA ALA A 77 24.08 3.36 9.18
C ALA A 77 22.88 2.74 9.88
N LYS A 78 21.82 2.33 9.12
CA LYS A 78 20.66 1.64 9.69
C LYS A 78 21.03 0.34 10.40
N LEU A 79 21.94 -0.46 9.83
CA LEU A 79 22.45 -1.68 10.43
C LEU A 79 23.14 -1.42 11.78
N TYR A 80 23.95 -0.37 11.87
CA TYR A 80 24.60 0.02 13.11
C TYR A 80 23.62 0.62 14.13
N VAL A 81 22.54 1.28 13.69
CA VAL A 81 21.43 1.68 14.58
C VAL A 81 20.75 0.45 15.18
N ALA A 82 20.46 -0.58 14.38
CA ALA A 82 19.85 -1.82 14.87
C ALA A 82 20.77 -2.55 15.87
N LEU A 83 22.07 -2.64 15.58
CA LEU A 83 23.06 -3.20 16.52
C LEU A 83 23.06 -2.43 17.85
N GLY A 84 23.07 -1.11 17.81
CA GLY A 84 23.01 -0.27 19.00
C GLY A 84 21.70 -0.45 19.78
N THR A 85 20.57 -0.61 19.09
CA THR A 85 19.27 -0.87 19.70
C THR A 85 19.25 -2.19 20.46
N VAL A 86 19.73 -3.28 19.84
CA VAL A 86 19.81 -4.61 20.50
C VAL A 86 20.77 -4.57 21.70
N LEU A 87 21.93 -3.93 21.56
CA LEU A 87 22.94 -3.83 22.62
C LEU A 87 22.47 -2.99 23.81
N ALA A 88 21.81 -1.85 23.58
CA ALA A 88 21.35 -0.97 24.66
C ALA A 88 20.06 -1.48 25.30
N GLY A 89 19.03 -1.76 24.49
CA GLY A 89 17.69 -2.11 24.98
C GLY A 89 17.59 -3.55 25.47
N GLY A 90 18.16 -4.49 24.68
CA GLY A 90 18.07 -5.92 24.96
C GLY A 90 19.14 -6.42 25.93
N MET A 91 20.40 -6.15 25.65
CA MET A 91 21.54 -6.73 26.36
C MET A 91 22.13 -5.84 27.47
N LYS A 92 21.63 -4.60 27.59
CA LYS A 92 22.09 -3.58 28.56
C LYS A 92 23.61 -3.27 28.48
N LYS A 93 24.21 -3.45 27.30
CA LYS A 93 25.62 -3.19 27.00
C LYS A 93 25.83 -1.75 26.49
N SER A 94 25.71 -0.77 27.37
CA SER A 94 25.67 0.66 27.05
C SER A 94 26.93 1.16 26.30
N SER A 95 28.11 0.68 26.65
CA SER A 95 29.38 1.11 26.00
C SER A 95 29.50 0.61 24.56
N GLU A 96 29.12 -0.67 24.31
CA GLU A 96 29.11 -1.27 22.97
C GLU A 96 28.02 -0.64 22.10
N ALA A 97 26.85 -0.35 22.68
CA ALA A 97 25.76 0.35 22.01
C ALA A 97 26.18 1.76 21.56
N LYS A 98 26.85 2.53 22.44
CA LYS A 98 27.38 3.86 22.11
C LYS A 98 28.36 3.81 20.95
N ALA A 99 29.23 2.82 20.90
CA ALA A 99 30.21 2.64 19.81
C ALA A 99 29.49 2.29 18.47
N ALA A 100 28.44 1.47 18.51
CA ALA A 100 27.65 1.15 17.35
C ALA A 100 26.88 2.40 16.82
N PHE A 101 26.25 3.15 17.70
CA PHE A 101 25.59 4.40 17.34
C PHE A 101 26.55 5.48 16.80
N ALA A 102 27.72 5.62 17.37
CA ALA A 102 28.74 6.52 16.84
C ALA A 102 29.19 6.13 15.43
N THR A 103 29.28 4.83 15.15
CA THR A 103 29.56 4.33 13.79
C THR A 103 28.40 4.62 12.84
N ALA A 104 27.16 4.44 13.27
CA ALA A 104 25.97 4.77 12.48
C ALA A 104 25.95 6.25 12.05
N ILE A 105 26.19 7.16 12.99
CA ILE A 105 26.25 8.61 12.77
C ILE A 105 27.41 9.00 11.82
N LYS A 106 28.52 8.28 11.91
CA LYS A 106 29.67 8.50 11.01
C LYS A 106 29.39 8.02 9.58
N GLU A 107 28.65 6.93 9.40
CA GLU A 107 28.25 6.41 8.07
C GLU A 107 27.18 7.29 7.42
N ASP A 108 26.19 7.76 8.18
CA ASP A 108 25.16 8.70 7.74
C ASP A 108 24.78 9.65 8.89
N PRO A 109 25.19 10.93 8.85
CA PRO A 109 24.83 11.91 9.87
C PRO A 109 23.33 12.19 10.01
N THR A 110 22.54 11.83 9.01
CA THR A 110 21.07 12.03 8.98
C THR A 110 20.30 10.85 9.55
N VAL A 111 20.97 9.73 9.87
CA VAL A 111 20.33 8.52 10.40
C VAL A 111 19.64 8.80 11.74
N ALA A 112 18.48 8.19 11.95
CA ALA A 112 17.68 8.30 13.18
C ALA A 112 17.47 6.93 13.82
N LEU A 113 17.08 6.92 15.10
CA LEU A 113 16.61 5.71 15.78
C LEU A 113 15.31 5.19 15.13
N PHE A 114 15.10 3.89 15.22
CA PHE A 114 13.83 3.28 14.83
C PHE A 114 12.74 3.67 15.84
N PRO A 115 11.67 4.39 15.44
CA PRO A 115 10.68 4.96 16.38
C PRO A 115 9.99 3.89 17.25
N ASP A 116 9.73 2.72 16.68
CA ASP A 116 9.00 1.63 17.34
C ASP A 116 9.88 0.79 18.29
N PHE A 117 11.20 1.06 18.35
CA PHE A 117 12.18 0.31 19.10
C PHE A 117 13.05 1.22 20.00
N THR A 118 12.43 2.22 20.61
CA THR A 118 13.10 3.14 21.53
C THR A 118 12.83 2.77 22.98
N SER A 119 13.85 2.92 23.82
CA SER A 119 13.77 2.85 25.29
C SER A 119 14.70 3.90 25.89
N ARG A 120 14.54 4.16 27.17
CA ARG A 120 15.37 5.13 27.91
C ARG A 120 16.86 4.84 27.80
N GLU A 121 17.26 3.57 27.78
CA GLU A 121 18.62 3.10 27.63
C GLU A 121 19.15 3.33 26.21
N ILE A 122 18.31 3.08 25.20
CA ILE A 122 18.63 3.30 23.78
C ILE A 122 18.81 4.79 23.50
N GLU A 123 17.87 5.62 23.95
CA GLU A 123 17.92 7.07 23.76
C GLU A 123 19.14 7.69 24.46
N LYS A 124 19.47 7.23 25.67
CA LYS A 124 20.66 7.67 26.40
C LYS A 124 21.94 7.30 25.64
N ALA A 125 22.09 6.06 25.22
CA ALA A 125 23.26 5.62 24.47
C ALA A 125 23.45 6.35 23.14
N TRP A 126 22.31 6.65 22.47
CA TRP A 126 22.26 7.44 21.24
C TRP A 126 22.68 8.89 21.47
N SER A 127 22.14 9.56 22.49
CA SER A 127 22.51 10.93 22.87
C SER A 127 23.98 11.03 23.21
N ASP A 128 24.49 10.07 23.99
CA ASP A 128 25.92 10.00 24.37
C ASP A 128 26.82 9.79 23.15
N ALA A 129 26.37 9.03 22.13
CA ALA A 129 27.13 8.84 20.90
C ALA A 129 27.17 10.11 20.04
N ARG A 130 26.05 10.86 19.96
CA ARG A 130 25.97 12.16 19.25
C ARG A 130 26.86 13.23 19.89
N SER A 131 26.94 13.26 21.22
CA SER A 131 27.75 14.25 21.95
C SER A 131 29.23 14.03 21.77
N ALA A 132 29.67 12.80 21.51
CA ALA A 132 31.09 12.46 21.32
C ALA A 132 31.63 12.71 19.90
N GLY A 133 30.74 13.01 18.93
CA GLY A 133 31.06 13.11 17.50
C GLY A 133 31.07 14.50 16.89
N SER A 134 31.01 15.59 17.66
CA SER A 134 31.03 16.95 17.09
C SER A 134 32.44 17.53 17.06
N PRO A 135 33.08 17.72 15.90
CA PRO A 135 34.13 18.70 15.70
C PRO A 135 33.49 20.09 15.52
N SER A 136 34.02 21.06 16.26
CA SER A 136 33.70 22.49 16.12
C SER A 136 33.94 23.00 14.70
N GLY A 137 33.02 23.76 14.16
CA GLY A 137 33.30 24.67 13.08
C GLY A 137 32.24 24.81 12.00
N GLY A 138 31.45 25.88 12.07
CA GLY A 138 31.10 26.69 10.90
C GLY A 138 29.80 26.43 10.16
N ASN A 139 28.94 27.44 10.32
CA ASN A 139 27.86 27.91 9.41
C ASN A 139 26.53 27.17 9.34
N GLN A 140 25.63 27.82 10.03
CA GLN A 140 24.21 28.12 9.78
C GLN A 140 23.66 27.80 8.39
N GLU A 141 22.63 26.97 8.38
CA GLU A 141 21.45 27.23 7.58
C GLU A 141 20.21 27.01 8.44
N THR A 142 19.43 28.05 8.52
CA THR A 142 18.15 28.16 9.20
C THR A 142 17.15 27.15 8.65
N LYS A 143 16.77 26.12 9.46
CA LYS A 143 15.55 25.35 9.22
C LYS A 143 14.42 25.94 10.02
N GLU A 144 13.51 26.52 9.27
CA GLU A 144 12.14 26.92 9.51
C GLU A 144 11.53 26.46 10.83
N ALA A 145 11.23 27.47 11.65
CA ALA A 145 10.30 27.33 12.74
C ALA A 145 8.88 27.16 12.21
N LYS A 146 8.38 25.92 12.18
CA LYS A 146 6.97 25.65 12.01
C LYS A 146 6.23 26.28 13.20
N ALA A 147 5.40 27.26 12.91
CA ALA A 147 4.59 27.99 13.89
C ALA A 147 3.87 27.02 14.83
N ALA A 148 4.18 27.11 16.10
CA ALA A 148 3.43 26.48 17.17
C ALA A 148 2.18 27.30 17.45
N SER A 149 1.00 26.84 17.01
CA SER A 149 -0.25 27.20 17.64
C SER A 149 -0.28 26.59 19.04
N GLY A 150 -0.73 27.34 20.05
CA GLY A 150 -0.64 27.05 21.48
C GLY A 150 -1.10 25.68 21.94
N GLY A 151 -0.21 24.71 21.81
CA GLY A 151 -0.28 23.43 22.50
C GLY A 151 0.86 23.37 23.52
N SER A 152 0.56 23.16 24.78
CA SER A 152 1.55 22.98 25.86
C SER A 152 2.53 21.89 25.46
N LYS A 153 3.77 22.27 25.14
CA LYS A 153 4.83 21.33 24.82
C LYS A 153 5.12 20.53 26.10
N LYS A 154 5.01 19.21 26.02
CA LYS A 154 5.30 18.32 27.15
C LYS A 154 6.75 18.55 27.60
N LEU A 155 6.94 18.92 28.88
CA LEU A 155 8.27 19.19 29.45
C LEU A 155 9.17 17.94 29.32
N LYS A 156 10.42 18.12 28.90
CA LYS A 156 11.39 17.03 28.76
C LYS A 156 11.94 16.51 30.08
N ALA A 157 11.83 17.31 31.15
CA ALA A 157 12.21 16.96 32.52
C ALA A 157 11.08 17.26 33.49
N THR A 158 10.89 16.40 34.48
CA THR A 158 9.87 16.50 35.51
C THR A 158 10.50 16.74 36.86
N TYR A 159 9.90 17.61 37.69
CA TYR A 159 10.36 17.84 39.06
C TYR A 159 10.11 16.61 39.94
N GLU A 160 11.15 16.16 40.66
CA GLU A 160 11.13 14.96 41.49
C GLU A 160 11.28 15.24 43.00
N GLY A 161 10.94 16.47 43.45
CA GLY A 161 10.89 16.80 44.88
C GLY A 161 12.20 17.32 45.47
N GLN A 162 13.09 17.94 44.67
CA GLN A 162 14.33 18.55 45.16
C GLN A 162 14.06 19.75 46.09
N PRO A 163 14.89 20.02 47.10
CA PRO A 163 14.75 21.19 47.96
C PRO A 163 14.94 22.49 47.15
N PRO A 164 14.29 23.59 47.55
CA PRO A 164 14.44 24.87 46.87
C PRO A 164 15.89 25.37 46.90
N ALA A 165 16.35 25.93 45.78
CA ALA A 165 17.62 26.63 45.75
C ALA A 165 17.61 27.88 46.63
N ARG A 166 18.78 28.36 47.06
CA ARG A 166 18.88 29.52 47.91
C ARG A 166 18.14 30.73 47.34
N GLY A 167 17.21 31.25 48.12
CA GLY A 167 16.41 32.40 47.74
C GLY A 167 15.11 32.05 47.00
N TRP A 168 14.78 30.77 46.81
CA TRP A 168 13.49 30.28 46.26
C TRP A 168 12.61 29.76 47.38
N ARG A 169 11.29 29.88 47.20
CA ARG A 169 10.26 29.36 48.11
C ARG A 169 9.87 27.93 47.77
N THR A 170 9.92 27.58 46.47
CA THR A 170 9.54 26.27 45.98
C THR A 170 10.72 25.58 45.29
N GLY A 171 10.87 24.29 45.52
CA GLY A 171 11.90 23.48 44.84
C GLY A 171 11.59 23.37 43.35
N GLU A 172 10.33 23.23 42.99
CA GLU A 172 9.86 23.14 41.60
C GLU A 172 10.17 24.42 40.81
N GLY A 173 9.89 25.60 41.40
CA GLY A 173 10.22 26.88 40.77
C GLY A 173 11.70 27.06 40.50
N SER A 174 12.58 26.71 41.47
CA SER A 174 14.02 26.77 41.26
C SER A 174 14.55 25.75 40.23
N PHE A 175 14.00 24.53 40.23
CA PHE A 175 14.37 23.48 39.30
C PHE A 175 14.10 23.86 37.85
N TYR A 176 12.90 24.30 37.56
CA TYR A 176 12.55 24.71 36.20
C TYR A 176 13.23 26.02 35.79
N TYR A 177 13.55 26.92 36.71
CA TYR A 177 14.35 28.12 36.41
C TYR A 177 15.79 27.78 35.97
N GLU A 178 16.43 26.83 36.64
CA GLU A 178 17.75 26.35 36.25
C GLU A 178 17.74 25.71 34.85
N LEU A 179 16.73 24.89 34.55
CA LEU A 179 16.54 24.31 33.22
C LEU A 179 16.28 25.38 32.15
N ALA A 180 15.46 26.38 32.45
CA ALA A 180 15.20 27.52 31.56
C ALA A 180 16.49 28.30 31.25
N THR A 181 17.28 28.61 32.29
CA THR A 181 18.57 29.32 32.16
C THR A 181 19.58 28.52 31.39
N LYS A 182 19.59 27.18 31.56
CA LYS A 182 20.43 26.29 30.78
C LYS A 182 20.00 26.28 29.30
N ALA A 183 18.74 26.13 29.02
CA ALA A 183 18.19 26.16 27.68
C ALA A 183 18.46 27.51 26.98
N GLU A 184 18.41 28.65 27.70
CA GLU A 184 18.81 29.97 27.19
C GLU A 184 20.28 29.99 26.72
N LYS A 185 21.19 29.45 27.52
CA LYS A 185 22.64 29.39 27.19
C LYS A 185 22.90 28.48 25.98
N GLU A 186 22.11 27.40 25.87
CA GLU A 186 22.18 26.43 24.76
C GLU A 186 21.44 26.91 23.52
N ARG A 187 20.79 28.09 23.58
CA ARG A 187 19.95 28.70 22.53
C ARG A 187 18.74 27.83 22.14
N GLU A 188 18.29 26.99 23.05
CA GLU A 188 17.06 26.20 22.92
C GLU A 188 15.86 27.03 23.36
N TRP A 189 15.49 28.04 22.55
CA TRP A 189 14.53 29.08 22.95
C TRP A 189 13.17 28.54 23.35
N LEU A 190 12.63 27.53 22.62
CA LEU A 190 11.34 26.93 22.95
C LEU A 190 11.35 26.16 24.27
N ASP A 191 12.46 25.50 24.59
CA ASP A 191 12.61 24.80 25.86
C ASP A 191 12.84 25.82 27.01
N CYS A 192 13.57 26.91 26.77
CA CYS A 192 13.66 28.02 27.70
C CYS A 192 12.28 28.60 28.06
N ILE A 193 11.43 28.84 27.08
CA ILE A 193 10.06 29.32 27.28
C ILE A 193 9.25 28.30 28.10
N ALA A 194 9.28 27.01 27.71
CA ALA A 194 8.50 25.97 28.37
C ALA A 194 8.89 25.79 29.84
N TYR A 195 10.20 25.69 30.15
CA TYR A 195 10.68 25.59 31.52
C TYR A 195 10.50 26.88 32.29
N GLY A 196 10.70 28.06 31.68
CA GLY A 196 10.46 29.34 32.27
C GLY A 196 8.99 29.53 32.67
N ARG A 197 8.05 29.15 31.86
CA ARG A 197 6.62 29.17 32.18
C ARG A 197 6.29 28.25 33.36
N ALA A 198 6.79 27.01 33.35
CA ALA A 198 6.61 26.08 34.47
C ALA A 198 7.24 26.61 35.78
N SER A 199 8.40 27.25 35.71
CA SER A 199 9.01 27.92 36.87
C SER A 199 8.16 29.07 37.37
N TYR A 200 7.59 29.91 36.48
CA TYR A 200 6.76 31.05 36.85
C TYR A 200 5.42 30.60 37.44
N GLU A 201 4.82 29.53 36.94
CA GLU A 201 3.63 28.91 37.51
C GLU A 201 3.86 28.39 38.95
N ALA A 202 5.01 27.73 39.17
CA ALA A 202 5.39 27.22 40.48
C ALA A 202 5.76 28.32 41.49
N GLU A 203 6.35 29.43 41.02
CA GLU A 203 6.69 30.61 41.82
C GLU A 203 6.75 31.87 40.95
N ASP A 204 5.81 32.84 41.16
CA ASP A 204 5.65 34.09 40.40
C ASP A 204 6.79 35.07 40.56
N ARG A 205 7.94 34.79 39.99
CA ARG A 205 9.12 35.66 40.06
C ARG A 205 9.25 36.55 38.83
N THR A 206 9.42 37.83 39.08
CA THR A 206 9.60 38.83 38.04
C THR A 206 10.81 38.55 37.16
N SER A 207 11.91 38.00 37.74
CA SER A 207 13.12 37.56 36.98
C SER A 207 12.85 36.40 36.03
N THR A 208 11.97 35.48 36.42
CA THR A 208 11.58 34.35 35.58
C THR A 208 10.76 34.80 34.37
N LEU A 209 9.78 35.72 34.61
CA LEU A 209 8.99 36.27 33.52
C LEU A 209 9.85 37.09 32.54
N PHE A 210 10.85 37.86 33.08
CA PHE A 210 11.83 38.55 32.22
C PHE A 210 12.65 37.63 31.37
N LEU A 211 13.07 36.47 31.90
CA LEU A 211 13.79 35.43 31.16
C LEU A 211 12.91 34.84 30.05
N VAL A 212 11.63 34.52 30.35
CA VAL A 212 10.68 34.01 29.37
C VAL A 212 10.52 34.98 28.21
N ALA A 213 10.25 36.25 28.47
CA ALA A 213 10.13 37.30 27.46
C ALA A 213 11.41 37.45 26.62
N GLY A 214 12.58 37.26 27.22
CA GLY A 214 13.88 37.24 26.50
C GLY A 214 14.02 36.07 25.56
N CYS A 215 13.54 34.89 25.96
CA CYS A 215 13.56 33.67 25.09
C CYS A 215 12.52 33.76 23.99
N GLU A 216 11.34 34.32 24.26
CA GLU A 216 10.30 34.58 23.27
C GLU A 216 10.78 35.54 22.17
N ALA A 217 11.41 36.63 22.56
CA ALA A 217 11.98 37.60 21.62
C ALA A 217 13.01 36.95 20.67
N ARG A 218 13.85 36.05 21.19
CA ARG A 218 14.87 35.31 20.40
C ARG A 218 14.27 34.18 19.58
N ALA A 219 13.12 33.64 20.00
CA ALA A 219 12.36 32.63 19.24
C ALA A 219 11.55 33.24 18.08
N GLY A 220 11.52 34.59 17.92
CA GLY A 220 10.69 35.25 16.92
C GLY A 220 9.22 35.40 17.36
N LEU A 221 8.91 35.15 18.63
CA LEU A 221 7.57 35.33 19.22
C LEU A 221 7.46 36.75 19.82
N TRP A 222 7.50 37.77 18.94
CA TRP A 222 7.65 39.15 19.36
C TRP A 222 6.38 39.73 19.99
N VAL A 223 5.21 39.27 19.56
CA VAL A 223 3.92 39.69 20.14
C VAL A 223 3.83 39.23 21.60
N GLU A 224 4.14 37.98 21.86
CA GLU A 224 4.17 37.36 23.19
C GLU A 224 5.25 38.01 24.08
N ALA A 225 6.45 38.19 23.52
CA ALA A 225 7.56 38.82 24.23
C ALA A 225 7.24 40.25 24.70
N VAL A 226 6.57 41.05 23.88
CA VAL A 226 6.13 42.42 24.30
C VAL A 226 5.16 42.36 25.48
N SER A 227 4.16 41.46 25.39
CA SER A 227 3.19 41.26 26.48
C SER A 227 3.87 40.87 27.81
N ASP A 228 4.83 39.91 27.75
CA ASP A 228 5.54 39.43 28.94
C ASP A 228 6.56 40.45 29.48
N TYR A 229 7.20 41.25 28.62
CA TYR A 229 8.00 42.39 29.10
C TYR A 229 7.16 43.46 29.76
N GLU A 230 5.95 43.80 29.28
CA GLU A 230 5.02 44.73 29.92
C GLU A 230 4.57 44.20 31.29
N ALA A 231 4.16 42.91 31.35
CA ALA A 231 3.80 42.25 32.60
C ALA A 231 4.97 42.23 33.59
N THR A 232 6.20 42.00 33.09
CA THR A 232 7.43 42.10 33.90
C THR A 232 7.63 43.51 34.44
N ALA A 233 7.44 44.57 33.62
CA ALA A 233 7.62 45.95 34.01
C ALA A 233 6.62 46.35 35.07
N GLU A 234 5.36 45.94 34.95
CA GLU A 234 4.34 46.17 35.95
C GLU A 234 4.63 45.43 37.27
N ALA A 235 4.95 44.14 37.22
CA ALA A 235 5.29 43.36 38.41
C ALA A 235 6.55 43.89 39.11
N ALA A 236 7.58 44.31 38.37
CA ALA A 236 8.77 44.93 38.88
C ALA A 236 8.47 46.31 39.54
N SER A 237 7.57 47.09 38.93
CA SER A 237 7.15 48.37 39.49
C SER A 237 6.40 48.18 40.83
N ARG A 238 5.49 47.21 40.89
CA ARG A 238 4.81 46.87 42.16
C ARG A 238 5.76 46.40 43.25
N LYS A 239 6.83 45.73 42.90
CA LYS A 239 7.86 45.22 43.84
C LYS A 239 8.99 46.24 44.06
N ASN A 240 8.89 47.45 43.54
CA ASN A 240 9.86 48.58 43.63
C ASN A 240 11.24 48.25 43.04
N ILE A 241 11.32 47.37 42.06
CA ILE A 241 12.55 46.96 41.35
C ILE A 241 12.73 47.86 40.11
N ARG A 242 13.05 49.15 40.33
CA ARG A 242 13.08 50.21 39.32
C ARG A 242 13.89 49.91 38.08
N GLN A 243 15.10 49.28 38.25
CA GLN A 243 15.99 48.97 37.12
C GLN A 243 15.38 47.93 36.21
N MET A 244 14.81 46.86 36.73
CA MET A 244 14.18 45.80 35.94
C MET A 244 12.93 46.34 35.23
N ALA A 245 12.15 47.15 35.90
CA ALA A 245 10.96 47.79 35.30
C ALA A 245 11.35 48.64 34.08
N ALA A 246 12.42 49.45 34.20
CA ALA A 246 12.92 50.26 33.08
C ALA A 246 13.48 49.40 31.93
N GLN A 247 14.26 48.38 32.24
CA GLN A 247 14.80 47.47 31.23
C GLN A 247 13.69 46.73 30.47
N ALA A 248 12.65 46.23 31.17
CA ALA A 248 11.55 45.53 30.55
C ALA A 248 10.73 46.47 29.64
N ARG A 249 10.44 47.71 30.05
CA ARG A 249 9.78 48.71 29.20
C ARG A 249 10.58 49.01 27.94
N ASN A 250 11.87 49.29 28.07
CA ASN A 250 12.73 49.58 26.92
C ASN A 250 12.73 48.43 25.93
N ARG A 251 12.79 47.14 26.40
CA ARG A 251 12.74 45.97 25.54
C ARG A 251 11.38 45.81 24.85
N ALA A 252 10.27 46.05 25.56
CA ALA A 252 8.94 46.02 24.97
C ALA A 252 8.79 47.08 23.87
N ASP A 253 9.25 48.33 24.11
CA ASP A 253 9.18 49.44 23.15
C ASP A 253 10.04 49.16 21.91
N GLU A 254 11.27 48.64 22.06
CA GLU A 254 12.17 48.25 20.98
C GLU A 254 11.50 47.18 20.08
N LEU A 255 10.86 46.16 20.67
CA LEU A 255 10.20 45.09 19.91
C LEU A 255 8.88 45.58 19.29
N ARG A 256 8.08 46.39 19.98
CA ARG A 256 6.80 46.92 19.47
C ARG A 256 6.98 47.69 18.17
N ALA A 257 8.08 48.47 18.06
CA ALA A 257 8.41 49.20 16.84
C ALA A 257 8.76 48.27 15.65
N LYS A 258 9.11 46.99 15.91
CA LYS A 258 9.53 46.02 14.92
C LYS A 258 8.45 45.00 14.56
N ILE A 259 7.39 44.89 15.37
CA ILE A 259 6.32 43.90 15.14
C ILE A 259 5.61 44.20 13.82
N PRO A 260 5.59 43.22 12.89
CA PRO A 260 4.83 43.34 11.65
C PRO A 260 3.32 43.33 11.92
N LYS A 261 2.56 43.81 10.96
CA LYS A 261 1.11 43.88 11.04
C LYS A 261 0.44 43.26 9.83
N ILE A 262 -0.76 42.72 10.03
CA ILE A 262 -1.62 42.25 8.94
C ILE A 262 -2.96 42.95 9.03
N ILE A 263 -3.44 43.47 7.89
CA ILE A 263 -4.81 43.98 7.73
C ILE A 263 -5.59 42.99 6.91
N VAL A 264 -6.65 42.39 7.49
CA VAL A 264 -7.52 41.44 6.78
C VAL A 264 -8.83 42.14 6.43
N GLN A 265 -9.03 42.39 5.14
CA GLN A 265 -10.20 43.09 4.62
C GLN A 265 -11.40 42.16 4.47
N LYS A 266 -12.55 42.53 5.04
CA LYS A 266 -13.81 41.79 4.97
C LYS A 266 -14.40 41.85 3.54
N PRO A 267 -14.83 40.74 2.93
CA PRO A 267 -15.52 40.75 1.65
C PRO A 267 -16.93 41.34 1.80
N ALA A 268 -17.37 42.15 0.83
CA ALA A 268 -18.62 42.92 0.90
C ALA A 268 -19.91 42.06 1.01
N ASN A 269 -19.89 40.83 0.49
CA ASN A 269 -21.08 39.98 0.28
C ASN A 269 -21.07 38.67 1.09
N ALA A 270 -20.28 38.57 2.17
CA ALA A 270 -20.20 37.37 2.98
C ALA A 270 -21.03 37.44 4.24
N THR A 271 -21.77 36.38 4.55
CA THR A 271 -22.45 36.17 5.84
C THR A 271 -21.79 34.97 6.55
N ASP A 272 -21.95 34.91 7.88
CA ASP A 272 -21.35 33.87 8.74
C ASP A 272 -19.81 33.76 8.55
N LEU A 273 -19.13 34.90 8.35
CA LEU A 273 -17.69 34.93 8.09
C LEU A 273 -16.90 34.59 9.35
N LYS A 274 -16.06 33.57 9.26
CA LYS A 274 -15.06 33.22 10.28
C LYS A 274 -13.67 33.30 9.66
N VAL A 275 -12.80 34.08 10.30
CA VAL A 275 -11.43 34.29 9.82
C VAL A 275 -10.44 33.83 10.87
N ARG A 276 -9.41 33.11 10.46
CA ARG A 276 -8.31 32.68 11.33
C ARG A 276 -6.98 33.08 10.73
N VAL A 277 -6.11 33.60 11.60
CA VAL A 277 -4.71 33.87 11.27
C VAL A 277 -3.85 32.88 12.06
N ASN A 278 -3.09 32.02 11.41
CA ASN A 278 -2.33 30.92 12.05
C ASN A 278 -3.15 30.09 13.06
N GLY A 279 -4.40 29.80 12.74
CA GLY A 279 -5.31 29.01 13.57
C GLY A 279 -6.04 29.78 14.66
N VAL A 280 -5.67 31.04 14.95
CA VAL A 280 -6.36 31.94 15.93
C VAL A 280 -7.52 32.64 15.23
N GLU A 281 -8.71 32.50 15.77
CA GLU A 281 -9.93 33.12 15.23
C GLU A 281 -9.94 34.60 15.54
N LEU A 282 -10.18 35.43 14.53
CA LEU A 282 -10.29 36.88 14.67
C LEU A 282 -11.71 37.26 15.06
N ALA A 283 -11.84 38.22 15.97
CA ALA A 283 -13.09 38.85 16.26
C ALA A 283 -13.54 39.80 15.12
N GLU A 284 -14.84 40.04 14.98
CA GLU A 284 -15.37 40.79 13.82
C GLU A 284 -14.86 42.25 13.78
N ASP A 285 -14.58 42.85 14.94
CA ASP A 285 -14.01 44.18 15.08
C ASP A 285 -12.53 44.30 14.73
N GLN A 286 -11.83 43.15 14.65
CA GLN A 286 -10.44 43.08 14.21
C GLN A 286 -10.31 43.04 12.68
N LEU A 287 -11.39 42.78 11.95
CA LEU A 287 -11.37 42.77 10.48
C LEU A 287 -11.28 44.23 9.97
N GLY A 288 -10.28 44.50 9.13
CA GLY A 288 -9.95 45.84 8.65
C GLY A 288 -9.03 46.64 9.56
N ALA A 289 -8.76 46.18 10.79
CA ALA A 289 -7.80 46.79 11.71
C ALA A 289 -6.37 46.21 11.49
N GLU A 290 -5.37 46.97 11.98
CA GLU A 290 -3.98 46.49 12.00
C GLU A 290 -3.80 45.44 13.11
N ILE A 291 -3.56 44.19 12.76
CA ILE A 291 -3.36 43.08 13.69
C ILE A 291 -1.86 42.82 13.82
N PRO A 292 -1.25 42.98 14.99
CA PRO A 292 0.14 42.66 15.20
C PRO A 292 0.35 41.14 15.10
N VAL A 293 1.38 40.74 14.37
CA VAL A 293 1.74 39.32 14.18
C VAL A 293 3.24 39.15 14.37
N ASN A 294 3.67 37.93 14.67
CA ASN A 294 5.10 37.61 14.67
C ASN A 294 5.66 37.61 13.23
N PRO A 295 6.97 37.89 12.99
CA PRO A 295 7.55 37.89 11.66
C PRO A 295 7.55 36.49 11.04
N GLY A 296 7.59 36.42 9.69
CA GLY A 296 7.60 35.18 8.91
C GLY A 296 6.28 34.89 8.22
N GLU A 297 6.12 33.65 7.74
CA GLU A 297 4.94 33.22 6.99
C GLU A 297 3.70 33.13 7.91
N ARG A 298 2.59 33.79 7.47
CA ARG A 298 1.29 33.83 8.18
C ARG A 298 0.21 33.30 7.25
N THR A 299 -0.50 32.24 7.68
CA THR A 299 -1.62 31.67 6.93
C THR A 299 -2.94 32.25 7.41
N ILE A 300 -3.69 32.83 6.49
CA ILE A 300 -5.03 33.38 6.69
C ILE A 300 -6.03 32.42 6.08
N ILE A 301 -6.95 31.89 6.89
CA ILE A 301 -8.04 31.02 6.47
C ILE A 301 -9.36 31.72 6.78
N ALA A 302 -10.24 31.81 5.78
CA ALA A 302 -11.58 32.33 5.99
C ALA A 302 -12.64 31.36 5.45
N THR A 303 -13.76 31.25 6.16
CA THR A 303 -14.95 30.50 5.72
C THR A 303 -16.18 31.40 5.92
N GLY A 304 -17.11 31.33 4.99
CA GLY A 304 -18.33 32.13 5.03
C GLY A 304 -19.32 31.69 3.99
N LYS A 305 -20.50 32.31 3.97
CA LYS A 305 -21.54 32.08 2.97
C LYS A 305 -21.66 33.27 2.02
N VAL A 306 -21.65 33.00 0.71
CA VAL A 306 -21.95 33.98 -0.34
C VAL A 306 -23.14 33.46 -1.13
N ASN A 307 -24.22 34.25 -1.20
CA ASN A 307 -25.50 33.81 -1.82
C ASN A 307 -26.05 32.51 -1.25
N GLY A 308 -25.85 32.25 0.06
CA GLY A 308 -26.32 31.06 0.75
C GLY A 308 -25.43 29.81 0.58
N ALA A 309 -24.41 29.83 -0.28
CA ALA A 309 -23.48 28.74 -0.50
C ALA A 309 -22.22 28.92 0.38
N GLU A 310 -21.75 27.83 1.04
CA GLU A 310 -20.50 27.83 1.78
C GLU A 310 -19.30 28.02 0.85
N GLN A 311 -18.43 28.95 1.23
CA GLN A 311 -17.23 29.30 0.49
C GLN A 311 -16.05 29.41 1.45
N SER A 312 -14.83 29.22 0.93
CA SER A 312 -13.60 29.31 1.72
C SER A 312 -12.53 30.11 1.00
N PHE A 313 -11.57 30.60 1.80
CA PHE A 313 -10.39 31.32 1.33
C PHE A 313 -9.20 30.89 2.17
N GLU A 314 -8.05 30.70 1.54
CA GLU A 314 -6.79 30.42 2.21
C GLU A 314 -5.66 31.17 1.47
N GLN A 315 -4.84 31.88 2.22
CA GLN A 315 -3.67 32.56 1.69
C GLN A 315 -2.56 32.63 2.74
N SER A 316 -1.33 32.31 2.32
CA SER A 316 -0.14 32.60 3.10
C SER A 316 0.48 33.91 2.65
N VAL A 317 0.95 34.70 3.62
CA VAL A 317 1.70 35.95 3.41
C VAL A 317 2.93 35.93 4.29
N ASN A 318 4.08 36.29 3.75
CA ASN A 318 5.30 36.45 4.53
C ASN A 318 5.45 37.92 4.93
N VAL A 319 5.61 38.20 6.23
CA VAL A 319 5.74 39.56 6.77
C VAL A 319 7.06 39.74 7.49
N GLY A 320 7.83 40.73 7.06
CA GLY A 320 9.11 41.09 7.64
C GLY A 320 9.00 42.09 8.80
N GLU A 321 10.15 42.39 9.42
CA GLU A 321 10.25 43.35 10.52
C GLU A 321 9.64 44.72 10.14
N GLY A 322 8.66 45.19 10.91
CA GLY A 322 7.99 46.49 10.73
C GLY A 322 7.07 46.59 9.50
N GLU A 323 6.90 45.49 8.74
CA GLU A 323 6.08 45.47 7.53
C GLU A 323 4.58 45.37 7.86
N THR A 324 3.74 46.06 7.08
CA THR A 324 2.28 45.90 7.13
C THR A 324 1.80 45.27 5.81
N ALA A 325 1.22 44.09 5.91
CA ALA A 325 0.64 43.40 4.78
C ALA A 325 -0.88 43.47 4.77
N THR A 326 -1.48 43.80 3.61
CA THR A 326 -2.95 43.82 3.49
C THR A 326 -3.41 42.59 2.74
N VAL A 327 -4.37 41.85 3.28
CA VAL A 327 -4.97 40.66 2.67
C VAL A 327 -6.45 40.88 2.44
N GLU A 328 -6.88 40.81 1.19
CA GLU A 328 -8.28 40.89 0.80
C GLU A 328 -8.86 39.48 0.71
N ILE A 329 -9.88 39.15 1.50
CA ILE A 329 -10.55 37.85 1.47
C ILE A 329 -11.40 37.75 0.18
N LYS A 330 -11.05 36.83 -0.70
CA LYS A 330 -11.82 36.46 -1.90
C LYS A 330 -12.35 35.05 -1.72
N LEU A 331 -13.55 34.92 -1.13
CA LEU A 331 -14.20 33.63 -0.92
C LEU A 331 -14.50 32.97 -2.27
N VAL A 332 -14.18 31.66 -2.39
CA VAL A 332 -14.48 30.82 -3.56
C VAL A 332 -15.30 29.62 -3.14
N PRO A 333 -16.22 29.09 -4.00
CA PRO A 333 -16.99 27.90 -3.68
C PRO A 333 -16.07 26.75 -3.23
N LYS A 334 -16.50 26.01 -2.23
CA LYS A 334 -15.79 24.85 -1.68
C LYS A 334 -15.79 23.73 -2.73
N GLY A 335 -14.87 23.79 -3.68
CA GLY A 335 -14.77 22.89 -4.80
C GLY A 335 -13.59 23.29 -5.67
N LYS A 336 -12.41 22.72 -5.39
CA LYS A 336 -11.11 22.93 -6.04
C LYS A 336 -10.54 24.34 -5.87
N ALA A 337 -9.67 24.52 -4.88
CA ALA A 337 -8.73 25.64 -4.85
C ALA A 337 -8.00 25.67 -6.22
N ILE A 338 -8.29 26.70 -7.03
CA ILE A 338 -7.54 26.96 -8.25
C ILE A 338 -6.16 27.42 -7.78
N ASP A 339 -5.14 26.64 -8.11
CA ASP A 339 -3.75 26.95 -7.76
C ASP A 339 -3.38 28.30 -8.37
N ARG A 340 -3.10 29.30 -7.52
CA ARG A 340 -2.76 30.67 -7.98
C ARG A 340 -1.49 30.68 -8.83
N ALA A 341 -0.52 29.80 -8.52
CA ALA A 341 0.68 29.67 -9.33
C ALA A 341 0.34 29.17 -10.74
N LEU A 342 -0.66 28.29 -10.88
CA LEU A 342 -1.21 27.84 -12.15
C LEU A 342 -1.88 29.00 -12.90
N VAL A 343 -2.77 29.75 -12.24
CA VAL A 343 -3.47 30.87 -12.87
C VAL A 343 -2.49 31.96 -13.32
N GLN A 344 -1.52 32.29 -12.50
CA GLN A 344 -0.49 33.29 -12.82
C GLN A 344 0.43 32.81 -13.96
N CYS A 345 0.80 31.54 -13.97
CA CYS A 345 1.55 30.93 -15.06
C CYS A 345 0.75 30.95 -16.36
N MET A 346 -0.54 30.56 -16.33
CA MET A 346 -1.43 30.58 -17.49
C MET A 346 -1.69 32.00 -18.04
N GLN A 347 -1.78 33.00 -17.16
CA GLN A 347 -1.91 34.41 -17.57
C GLN A 347 -0.66 34.95 -18.25
N ASN A 348 0.53 34.44 -17.93
CA ASN A 348 1.80 34.82 -18.51
C ASN A 348 2.17 33.98 -19.74
N ALA A 349 1.46 32.91 -20.04
CA ALA A 349 1.69 32.06 -21.21
C ALA A 349 1.29 32.78 -22.51
N GLN A 350 2.22 32.94 -23.46
CA GLN A 350 2.00 33.57 -24.74
C GLN A 350 1.78 32.58 -25.90
N THR A 351 2.07 31.29 -25.66
CA THR A 351 1.88 30.20 -26.62
C THR A 351 1.14 29.04 -25.99
N GLN A 352 0.51 28.16 -26.80
CA GLN A 352 -0.18 26.99 -26.35
C GLN A 352 0.78 26.04 -25.58
N ASP A 353 2.01 25.88 -26.04
CA ASP A 353 3.02 25.02 -25.39
C ASP A 353 3.38 25.54 -23.99
N GLN A 354 3.50 26.89 -23.83
CA GLN A 354 3.73 27.49 -22.50
C GLN A 354 2.53 27.34 -21.60
N PHE A 355 1.30 27.40 -22.12
CA PHE A 355 0.06 27.17 -21.38
C PHE A 355 -0.01 25.71 -20.90
N ASP A 356 0.31 24.74 -21.77
CA ASP A 356 0.33 23.32 -21.44
C ASP A 356 1.47 22.99 -20.45
N GLU A 357 2.62 23.68 -20.54
CA GLU A 357 3.71 23.57 -19.58
C GLU A 357 3.32 24.13 -18.20
N CYS A 358 2.53 25.21 -18.13
CA CYS A 358 1.99 25.75 -16.89
C CYS A 358 1.05 24.75 -16.21
N ILE A 359 0.17 24.12 -17.00
CA ILE A 359 -0.70 23.06 -16.51
C ILE A 359 0.12 21.88 -15.98
N ALA A 360 1.17 21.48 -16.68
CA ALA A 360 2.02 20.36 -16.30
C ALA A 360 2.85 20.64 -15.03
N LYS A 361 3.40 21.84 -14.86
CA LYS A 361 4.26 22.22 -13.72
C LYS A 361 3.50 22.51 -12.43
N ASN A 362 2.30 23.08 -12.50
CA ASN A 362 1.56 23.54 -11.32
C ASN A 362 0.42 22.60 -10.90
N ARG A 363 0.17 21.52 -11.64
CA ARG A 363 -0.75 20.49 -11.20
C ARG A 363 -0.07 19.66 -10.11
N LYS A 364 -0.50 19.77 -8.86
CA LYS A 364 -0.43 18.66 -7.91
C LYS A 364 -1.20 17.55 -8.57
N LEU A 365 -0.49 16.56 -9.10
CA LEU A 365 -1.10 15.44 -9.82
C LEU A 365 -1.96 14.70 -8.81
N PRO A 366 -3.30 14.65 -8.95
CA PRO A 366 -4.12 13.89 -8.03
C PRO A 366 -3.71 12.42 -8.18
N LEU A 367 -3.16 11.88 -7.12
CA LEU A 367 -2.92 10.44 -7.01
C LEU A 367 -4.21 9.83 -6.49
N ASN A 368 -4.84 8.98 -7.27
CA ASN A 368 -5.93 8.17 -6.80
C ASN A 368 -5.33 6.94 -6.13
N LEU A 369 -5.46 6.86 -4.82
CA LEU A 369 -5.00 5.72 -4.03
C LEU A 369 -6.20 4.85 -3.68
N LYS A 370 -6.15 3.58 -4.01
CA LYS A 370 -7.16 2.60 -3.64
C LYS A 370 -6.54 1.50 -2.81
N PHE A 371 -7.14 1.19 -1.69
CA PHE A 371 -6.79 0.06 -0.85
C PHE A 371 -8.01 -0.81 -0.63
N GLY A 372 -7.80 -2.11 -0.48
CA GLY A 372 -8.89 -3.01 -0.16
C GLY A 372 -8.44 -4.27 0.56
N LEU A 373 -9.37 -4.77 1.36
CA LEU A 373 -9.29 -6.06 2.02
C LEU A 373 -10.48 -6.88 1.56
N GLU A 374 -10.21 -8.05 1.00
CA GLU A 374 -11.23 -9.02 0.63
C GLU A 374 -11.08 -10.28 1.48
N PHE A 375 -12.19 -10.80 1.91
CA PHE A 375 -12.28 -12.09 2.56
C PHE A 375 -13.25 -12.94 1.76
N SER A 376 -12.78 -13.99 1.10
CA SER A 376 -13.62 -14.92 0.38
C SER A 376 -13.55 -16.32 0.96
N ALA A 377 -14.65 -17.06 0.84
CA ALA A 377 -14.78 -18.42 1.32
C ALA A 377 -15.55 -19.28 0.31
N TYR A 378 -15.11 -20.50 0.14
CA TYR A 378 -15.77 -21.54 -0.64
C TYR A 378 -15.96 -22.78 0.21
N HIS A 379 -17.14 -23.38 0.10
CA HIS A 379 -17.46 -24.68 0.69
C HIS A 379 -18.25 -25.53 -0.31
N ASP A 380 -18.00 -26.83 -0.38
CA ASP A 380 -18.82 -27.69 -1.23
C ASP A 380 -19.28 -28.99 -0.54
N SER A 381 -20.25 -29.64 -1.17
CA SER A 381 -20.81 -30.94 -0.73
C SER A 381 -19.76 -32.06 -0.71
N ASP A 382 -18.64 -31.89 -1.37
CA ASP A 382 -17.55 -32.85 -1.44
C ASP A 382 -16.48 -32.63 -0.35
N LYS A 383 -16.78 -31.75 0.62
CA LYS A 383 -15.91 -31.42 1.78
C LYS A 383 -14.60 -30.74 1.36
N VAL A 384 -14.67 -29.86 0.38
CA VAL A 384 -13.61 -28.93 0.06
C VAL A 384 -13.97 -27.57 0.64
N ASP A 385 -13.09 -27.05 1.48
CA ASP A 385 -13.21 -25.74 2.08
C ASP A 385 -12.01 -24.89 1.64
N VAL A 386 -12.25 -23.66 1.22
CA VAL A 386 -11.20 -22.69 0.91
C VAL A 386 -11.54 -21.37 1.57
N VAL A 387 -10.55 -20.77 2.20
CA VAL A 387 -10.67 -19.41 2.77
C VAL A 387 -9.50 -18.59 2.24
N SER A 388 -9.82 -17.42 1.66
CA SER A 388 -8.88 -16.61 0.90
C SER A 388 -8.93 -15.13 1.31
N PRO A 389 -8.27 -14.72 2.39
CA PRO A 389 -8.01 -13.32 2.64
C PRO A 389 -7.07 -12.73 1.58
N THR A 390 -7.42 -11.55 1.07
CA THR A 390 -6.64 -10.82 0.06
C THR A 390 -6.53 -9.35 0.47
N PHE A 391 -5.32 -8.83 0.48
CA PHE A 391 -5.05 -7.40 0.50
C PHE A 391 -4.72 -6.93 -0.91
N PHE A 392 -5.19 -5.76 -1.31
CA PHE A 392 -4.78 -5.12 -2.57
C PHE A 392 -4.66 -3.61 -2.44
N PHE A 393 -3.83 -3.04 -3.27
CA PHE A 393 -3.68 -1.59 -3.41
C PHE A 393 -3.50 -1.20 -4.86
N ASN A 394 -3.89 0.02 -5.20
CA ASN A 394 -3.67 0.63 -6.50
C ASN A 394 -3.34 2.11 -6.33
N VAL A 395 -2.36 2.57 -7.07
CA VAL A 395 -1.91 3.97 -7.14
C VAL A 395 -2.01 4.40 -8.59
N GLU A 396 -2.89 5.33 -8.89
CA GLU A 396 -3.12 5.85 -10.24
C GLU A 396 -2.80 7.33 -10.31
N ASN A 397 -2.09 7.72 -11.35
CA ASN A 397 -1.92 9.08 -11.76
C ASN A 397 -2.60 9.31 -13.12
N PRO A 398 -3.91 9.65 -13.14
CA PRO A 398 -4.66 9.77 -14.40
C PRO A 398 -4.10 10.82 -15.33
N THR A 399 -3.53 11.90 -14.78
CA THR A 399 -2.95 12.99 -15.56
C THR A 399 -1.57 12.64 -16.09
N GLY A 400 -0.74 11.99 -15.25
CA GLY A 400 0.57 11.49 -15.64
C GLY A 400 0.47 10.22 -16.50
N GLY A 401 -0.71 9.61 -16.61
CA GLY A 401 -0.96 8.40 -17.39
C GLY A 401 -0.09 7.23 -16.93
N TRP A 402 0.04 7.01 -15.62
CA TRP A 402 0.72 5.85 -15.05
C TRP A 402 -0.01 5.34 -13.82
N GLY A 403 0.10 4.06 -13.58
CA GLY A 403 -0.41 3.43 -12.38
C GLY A 403 0.49 2.28 -11.93
N PHE A 404 0.38 1.95 -10.67
CA PHE A 404 1.07 0.85 -10.03
C PHE A 404 0.17 0.22 -8.98
N GLY A 405 0.13 -1.10 -8.92
CA GLY A 405 -0.70 -1.79 -7.94
C GLY A 405 -0.15 -3.16 -7.61
N GLY A 406 -0.70 -3.74 -6.57
CA GLY A 406 -0.34 -5.09 -6.16
C GLY A 406 -1.40 -5.73 -5.28
N SER A 407 -1.26 -7.03 -5.11
CA SER A 407 -2.10 -7.81 -4.21
C SER A 407 -1.30 -8.90 -3.52
N PHE A 408 -1.77 -9.26 -2.35
CA PHE A 408 -1.27 -10.41 -1.61
C PHE A 408 -2.45 -11.26 -1.15
N LEU A 409 -2.53 -12.46 -1.70
CA LEU A 409 -3.58 -13.42 -1.39
C LEU A 409 -2.97 -14.60 -0.61
N VAL A 410 -3.69 -15.04 0.40
CA VAL A 410 -3.38 -16.25 1.14
C VAL A 410 -4.57 -17.21 1.00
N ASP A 411 -4.37 -18.38 0.40
CA ASP A 411 -5.40 -19.43 0.40
C ASP A 411 -5.09 -20.47 1.47
N VAL A 412 -6.11 -20.80 2.23
CA VAL A 412 -6.11 -21.98 3.12
C VAL A 412 -7.12 -22.97 2.55
N VAL A 413 -6.61 -24.05 2.00
CA VAL A 413 -7.40 -25.09 1.32
C VAL A 413 -7.45 -26.34 2.17
N THR A 414 -8.64 -26.81 2.50
CA THR A 414 -8.86 -28.12 3.14
C THR A 414 -9.66 -28.99 2.20
N ALA A 415 -9.13 -30.16 1.86
CA ALA A 415 -9.79 -31.08 0.92
C ALA A 415 -9.90 -32.49 1.48
N ALA A 416 -11.11 -33.06 1.36
CA ALA A 416 -11.43 -34.42 1.82
C ALA A 416 -12.49 -35.09 0.93
N SER A 417 -12.62 -34.70 -0.35
CA SER A 417 -13.59 -35.29 -1.27
C SER A 417 -13.29 -36.77 -1.53
N THR A 418 -14.33 -37.56 -1.83
CA THR A 418 -14.22 -39.01 -2.01
C THR A 418 -13.23 -39.40 -3.10
N ASP A 419 -13.17 -38.64 -4.18
CA ASP A 419 -12.23 -38.87 -5.27
C ASP A 419 -10.78 -38.55 -4.88
N ILE A 420 -10.54 -37.47 -4.12
CA ILE A 420 -9.22 -37.14 -3.57
C ILE A 420 -8.75 -38.23 -2.60
N VAL A 421 -9.59 -38.61 -1.64
CA VAL A 421 -9.27 -39.66 -0.64
C VAL A 421 -9.05 -41.02 -1.31
N ALA A 422 -9.83 -41.34 -2.35
CA ALA A 422 -9.71 -42.60 -3.07
C ALA A 422 -8.46 -42.68 -3.95
N THR A 423 -8.05 -41.56 -4.54
CA THR A 423 -7.07 -41.54 -5.63
C THR A 423 -5.79 -40.79 -5.32
N ALA A 424 -5.75 -39.95 -4.31
CA ALA A 424 -4.58 -39.12 -4.01
C ALA A 424 -4.08 -39.25 -2.57
N SER A 425 -4.77 -38.67 -1.59
CA SER A 425 -4.29 -38.58 -0.22
C SER A 425 -5.46 -38.57 0.79
N PRO A 426 -5.22 -38.86 2.09
CA PRO A 426 -6.15 -38.54 3.16
C PRO A 426 -6.49 -37.05 3.17
N ARG A 427 -7.47 -36.66 4.00
CA ARG A 427 -7.78 -35.23 4.22
C ARG A 427 -6.51 -34.44 4.50
N TRP A 428 -6.32 -33.32 3.82
CA TRP A 428 -5.15 -32.47 3.96
C TRP A 428 -5.56 -31.00 4.02
N THR A 429 -4.69 -30.18 4.57
CA THR A 429 -4.82 -28.74 4.58
C THR A 429 -3.54 -28.15 4.04
N GLU A 430 -3.66 -27.22 3.13
CA GLU A 430 -2.54 -26.56 2.46
C GLU A 430 -2.72 -25.06 2.47
N GLN A 431 -1.60 -24.35 2.50
CA GLN A 431 -1.56 -22.91 2.41
C GLN A 431 -0.83 -22.50 1.13
N ARG A 432 -1.40 -21.53 0.44
CA ARG A 432 -0.84 -20.94 -0.76
C ARG A 432 -0.71 -19.43 -0.58
N TYR A 433 0.43 -18.88 -0.94
CA TYR A 433 0.71 -17.45 -0.91
C TYR A 433 0.88 -16.94 -2.34
N VAL A 434 0.15 -15.87 -2.69
CA VAL A 434 0.17 -15.32 -4.05
C VAL A 434 0.41 -13.82 -4.00
N PRO A 435 1.67 -13.36 -3.93
CA PRO A 435 2.03 -11.97 -4.21
C PRO A 435 1.89 -11.68 -5.70
N ALA A 436 1.37 -10.50 -6.05
CA ALA A 436 1.29 -10.00 -7.41
C ALA A 436 1.54 -8.49 -7.44
N LEU A 437 2.26 -8.03 -8.45
CA LEU A 437 2.59 -6.63 -8.69
C LEU A 437 2.39 -6.31 -10.17
N GLY A 438 2.01 -5.08 -10.47
CA GLY A 438 1.89 -4.61 -11.83
C GLY A 438 1.89 -3.10 -11.92
N GLY A 439 2.21 -2.59 -13.09
CA GLY A 439 2.16 -1.17 -13.35
C GLY A 439 2.02 -0.89 -14.83
N HIS A 440 1.47 0.26 -15.15
CA HIS A 440 1.31 0.70 -16.53
C HIS A 440 1.76 2.14 -16.73
N LYS A 441 2.06 2.45 -17.99
CA LYS A 441 2.38 3.79 -18.44
C LYS A 441 1.78 4.04 -19.81
N LYS A 442 1.07 5.15 -19.93
CA LYS A 442 0.49 5.65 -21.16
C LYS A 442 1.43 6.62 -21.85
N PHE A 443 1.70 6.39 -23.13
CA PHE A 443 2.50 7.21 -24.03
C PHE A 443 1.60 7.68 -25.21
N GLY A 444 1.00 8.86 -25.08
CA GLY A 444 -0.02 9.30 -26.01
C GLY A 444 -1.21 8.35 -26.05
N ASP A 445 -1.47 7.73 -27.18
CA ASP A 445 -2.56 6.76 -27.35
C ASP A 445 -2.16 5.31 -27.03
N VAL A 446 -0.89 5.04 -26.72
CA VAL A 446 -0.37 3.71 -26.40
C VAL A 446 -0.24 3.55 -24.91
N ASP A 447 -0.86 2.50 -24.33
CA ASP A 447 -0.71 2.10 -22.93
C ASP A 447 0.10 0.79 -22.86
N VAL A 448 1.14 0.78 -22.03
CA VAL A 448 1.99 -0.40 -21.79
C VAL A 448 1.88 -0.79 -20.33
N ASN A 449 1.45 -2.03 -20.08
CA ASN A 449 1.36 -2.63 -18.75
C ASN A 449 2.39 -3.74 -18.61
N LEU A 450 3.03 -3.83 -17.45
CA LEU A 450 3.88 -4.94 -17.01
C LEU A 450 3.35 -5.51 -15.72
N HIS A 451 3.33 -6.83 -15.58
CA HIS A 451 2.87 -7.48 -14.35
C HIS A 451 3.64 -8.77 -14.07
N THR A 452 3.69 -9.14 -12.81
CA THR A 452 4.30 -10.39 -12.32
C THR A 452 3.50 -10.93 -11.16
N ALA A 453 3.49 -12.25 -11.00
CA ALA A 453 2.91 -12.93 -9.87
C ALA A 453 3.70 -14.18 -9.53
N MET A 454 3.64 -14.58 -8.26
CA MET A 454 4.16 -15.86 -7.78
C MET A 454 3.06 -16.63 -7.07
N SER A 455 3.09 -17.96 -7.15
CA SER A 455 2.28 -18.85 -6.31
C SER A 455 3.24 -19.77 -5.56
N ILE A 456 3.17 -19.72 -4.24
CA ILE A 456 4.10 -20.44 -3.36
C ILE A 456 3.29 -21.37 -2.47
N GLU A 457 3.52 -22.67 -2.64
CA GLU A 457 2.92 -23.76 -1.86
C GLU A 457 4.04 -24.70 -1.37
N PRO A 458 3.80 -25.57 -0.41
CA PRO A 458 4.84 -26.47 0.12
C PRO A 458 5.48 -27.38 -0.93
N ASP A 459 4.75 -27.72 -2.00
CA ASP A 459 5.21 -28.59 -3.07
C ASP A 459 4.89 -28.03 -4.48
N TYR A 460 4.58 -26.74 -4.59
CA TYR A 460 4.36 -26.08 -5.87
C TYR A 460 4.85 -24.64 -5.85
N LEU A 461 5.64 -24.28 -6.84
CA LEU A 461 6.12 -22.92 -7.07
C LEU A 461 5.82 -22.52 -8.51
N ALA A 462 5.05 -21.47 -8.70
CA ALA A 462 4.81 -20.86 -10.01
C ALA A 462 5.26 -19.41 -10.01
N THR A 463 5.87 -19.00 -11.12
CA THR A 463 6.24 -17.59 -11.35
C THR A 463 5.73 -17.19 -12.72
N SER A 464 5.10 -16.03 -12.81
CA SER A 464 4.62 -15.48 -14.07
C SER A 464 5.07 -14.04 -14.25
N VAL A 465 5.31 -13.68 -15.52
CA VAL A 465 5.59 -12.31 -15.96
C VAL A 465 4.84 -12.05 -17.25
N GLY A 466 4.23 -10.89 -17.37
CA GLY A 466 3.47 -10.56 -18.55
C GLY A 466 3.55 -9.08 -18.91
N THR A 467 3.18 -8.79 -20.15
CA THR A 467 3.07 -7.45 -20.69
C THR A 467 1.82 -7.32 -21.56
N THR A 468 1.18 -6.16 -21.47
CA THR A 468 0.04 -5.81 -22.32
C THR A 468 0.33 -4.48 -23.00
N VAL A 469 0.06 -4.40 -24.28
CA VAL A 469 0.08 -3.15 -25.05
C VAL A 469 -1.31 -2.89 -25.59
N ALA A 470 -1.91 -1.75 -25.24
CA ALA A 470 -3.19 -1.29 -25.74
C ALA A 470 -3.05 0.02 -26.51
N ILE A 471 -3.84 0.20 -27.55
CA ILE A 471 -3.77 1.40 -28.42
C ILE A 471 -5.16 2.00 -28.56
N ASP A 472 -5.32 3.25 -28.17
CA ASP A 472 -6.56 4.00 -28.35
C ASP A 472 -6.68 4.49 -29.82
N LEU A 473 -7.68 4.03 -30.52
CA LEU A 473 -7.97 4.41 -31.91
C LEU A 473 -9.32 5.14 -32.01
N ARG A 474 -9.52 5.90 -33.07
CA ARG A 474 -10.77 6.58 -33.40
C ARG A 474 -11.34 7.37 -32.20
N GLN A 475 -10.53 8.24 -31.60
CA GLN A 475 -10.91 9.01 -30.41
C GLN A 475 -11.38 8.12 -29.25
N LYS A 476 -10.68 7.00 -29.01
CA LYS A 476 -10.93 6.01 -27.95
C LYS A 476 -12.23 5.22 -28.09
N THR A 477 -12.83 5.18 -29.30
CA THR A 477 -14.01 4.33 -29.55
C THR A 477 -13.63 2.89 -29.86
N VAL A 478 -12.37 2.63 -30.24
CA VAL A 478 -11.83 1.29 -30.46
C VAL A 478 -10.47 1.21 -29.79
N THR A 479 -10.31 0.24 -28.89
CA THR A 479 -9.04 0.00 -28.18
C THR A 479 -8.62 -1.47 -28.32
N PRO A 480 -7.86 -1.83 -29.37
CA PRO A 480 -7.21 -3.14 -29.46
C PRO A 480 -6.10 -3.24 -28.43
N SER A 481 -5.86 -4.45 -27.92
CA SER A 481 -4.73 -4.77 -27.05
C SER A 481 -4.18 -6.14 -27.34
N LEU A 482 -2.86 -6.29 -27.14
CA LEU A 482 -2.12 -7.52 -27.23
C LEU A 482 -1.42 -7.77 -25.89
N SER A 483 -1.68 -8.93 -25.29
CA SER A 483 -0.97 -9.38 -24.08
C SER A 483 -0.14 -10.61 -24.37
N TYR A 484 1.02 -10.71 -23.74
CA TYR A 484 1.83 -11.89 -23.69
C TYR A 484 2.24 -12.18 -22.26
N ASP A 485 1.98 -13.42 -21.81
CA ASP A 485 2.32 -13.91 -20.48
C ASP A 485 3.18 -15.16 -20.58
N PHE A 486 4.24 -15.21 -19.80
CA PHE A 486 5.07 -16.38 -19.58
C PHE A 486 4.93 -16.84 -18.14
N SER A 487 4.72 -18.13 -17.94
CA SER A 487 4.71 -18.77 -16.62
C SER A 487 5.65 -19.96 -16.60
N TYR A 488 6.39 -20.10 -15.51
CA TYR A 488 7.25 -21.23 -15.21
C TYR A 488 6.88 -21.82 -13.86
N ASP A 489 6.43 -23.07 -13.87
CA ASP A 489 5.94 -23.76 -12.69
C ASP A 489 6.82 -24.96 -12.36
N ILE A 490 7.04 -25.20 -11.08
CA ILE A 490 7.73 -26.36 -10.54
C ILE A 490 6.77 -27.08 -9.60
N ALA A 491 6.33 -28.29 -9.96
CA ALA A 491 5.54 -29.15 -9.11
C ALA A 491 6.43 -30.22 -8.48
N GLY A 492 6.43 -30.29 -7.15
CA GLY A 492 7.21 -31.22 -6.35
C GLY A 492 6.35 -32.24 -5.61
N ARG A 493 6.85 -32.72 -4.49
CA ARG A 493 6.15 -33.54 -3.50
C ARG A 493 6.40 -32.96 -2.12
N SER A 494 5.35 -32.84 -1.33
CA SER A 494 5.45 -32.38 0.05
C SER A 494 6.47 -33.21 0.85
N GLY A 495 7.39 -32.54 1.55
CA GLY A 495 8.48 -33.18 2.29
C GLY A 495 9.64 -33.71 1.45
N THR A 496 9.66 -33.47 0.14
CA THR A 496 10.74 -33.87 -0.78
C THR A 496 11.34 -32.64 -1.46
N SER A 497 12.67 -32.52 -1.49
CA SER A 497 13.29 -31.36 -2.18
C SER A 497 13.05 -31.43 -3.70
N TYR A 498 12.95 -30.26 -4.34
CA TYR A 498 12.78 -30.15 -5.79
C TYR A 498 13.95 -30.77 -6.60
N GLU A 499 15.12 -30.91 -6.01
CA GLU A 499 16.27 -31.60 -6.63
C GLU A 499 16.06 -33.10 -6.74
N VAL A 500 15.35 -33.69 -5.76
CA VAL A 500 15.05 -35.11 -5.74
C VAL A 500 13.84 -35.44 -6.61
N PHE A 501 12.81 -34.60 -6.56
CA PHE A 501 11.63 -34.79 -7.39
C PHE A 501 11.03 -33.42 -7.76
N SER A 502 10.97 -33.15 -9.05
CA SER A 502 10.23 -32.04 -9.61
C SER A 502 9.74 -32.30 -11.02
N ARG A 503 8.59 -31.71 -11.36
CA ARG A 503 8.02 -31.60 -12.69
C ARG A 503 7.99 -30.16 -13.09
N ARG A 504 8.40 -29.83 -14.29
CA ARG A 504 8.49 -28.47 -14.78
C ARG A 504 7.47 -28.25 -15.87
N ILE A 505 6.74 -27.14 -15.78
CA ILE A 505 5.70 -26.76 -16.72
C ILE A 505 5.99 -25.33 -17.18
N GLN A 506 5.98 -25.12 -18.48
CA GLN A 506 6.09 -23.79 -19.08
C GLN A 506 4.80 -23.46 -19.80
N ARG A 507 4.32 -22.23 -19.62
CA ARG A 507 3.15 -21.73 -20.32
C ARG A 507 3.49 -20.44 -21.02
N HIS A 508 3.02 -20.31 -22.25
CA HIS A 508 3.05 -19.11 -23.06
C HIS A 508 1.61 -18.77 -23.40
N ALA A 509 1.11 -17.64 -22.93
CA ALA A 509 -0.21 -17.15 -23.26
C ALA A 509 -0.11 -15.91 -24.16
N LEU A 510 -0.94 -15.87 -25.18
CA LEU A 510 -1.11 -14.75 -26.07
C LEU A 510 -2.60 -14.39 -26.13
N ASP A 511 -2.93 -13.14 -25.75
CA ASP A 511 -4.29 -12.63 -25.77
C ASP A 511 -4.41 -11.46 -26.72
N LEU A 512 -5.33 -11.55 -27.67
CA LEU A 512 -5.73 -10.47 -28.56
C LEU A 512 -7.12 -9.99 -28.14
N SER A 513 -7.21 -8.79 -27.61
CA SER A 513 -8.46 -8.19 -27.16
C SER A 513 -8.79 -6.94 -27.98
N SER A 514 -10.07 -6.58 -28.04
CA SER A 514 -10.52 -5.33 -28.59
C SER A 514 -11.76 -4.85 -27.86
N SER A 515 -11.75 -3.58 -27.44
CA SER A 515 -12.90 -2.93 -26.86
C SER A 515 -13.52 -1.95 -27.86
N PHE A 516 -14.83 -2.01 -28.05
CA PHE A 516 -15.59 -1.19 -28.99
C PHE A 516 -16.67 -0.42 -28.22
N VAL A 517 -16.61 0.90 -28.24
CA VAL A 517 -17.69 1.75 -27.79
C VAL A 517 -18.72 1.82 -28.93
N LEU A 518 -19.83 1.09 -28.79
CA LEU A 518 -20.87 0.98 -29.83
C LEU A 518 -21.75 2.23 -29.86
N ASP A 519 -22.12 2.71 -28.68
CA ASP A 519 -22.82 3.96 -28.45
C ASP A 519 -22.53 4.51 -27.05
N LYS A 520 -23.09 5.67 -26.68
CA LYS A 520 -22.88 6.32 -25.36
C LYS A 520 -23.20 5.45 -24.14
N ASN A 521 -23.93 4.36 -24.34
CA ASN A 521 -24.40 3.49 -23.27
C ASN A 521 -23.92 2.04 -23.42
N SER A 522 -23.25 1.66 -24.52
CA SER A 522 -22.96 0.27 -24.85
C SER A 522 -21.49 0.07 -25.21
N ILE A 523 -20.88 -0.96 -24.66
CA ILE A 523 -19.53 -1.41 -24.96
C ILE A 523 -19.57 -2.91 -25.28
N LEU A 524 -18.86 -3.31 -26.32
CA LEU A 524 -18.55 -4.70 -26.66
C LEU A 524 -17.03 -4.91 -26.50
N THR A 525 -16.65 -5.91 -25.75
CA THR A 525 -15.24 -6.34 -25.66
C THR A 525 -15.14 -7.77 -26.19
N THR A 526 -14.21 -8.01 -27.10
CA THR A 526 -13.89 -9.35 -27.60
C THR A 526 -12.47 -9.72 -27.16
N ASN A 527 -12.26 -11.01 -26.90
CA ASN A 527 -10.94 -11.56 -26.56
C ASN A 527 -10.74 -12.89 -27.29
N PHE A 528 -9.58 -13.06 -27.89
CA PHE A 528 -9.11 -14.36 -28.42
C PHE A 528 -7.81 -14.71 -27.71
N SER A 529 -7.80 -15.85 -27.02
CA SER A 529 -6.69 -16.34 -26.18
C SER A 529 -6.12 -17.62 -26.74
N VAL A 530 -4.79 -17.71 -26.79
CA VAL A 530 -4.05 -18.92 -27.13
C VAL A 530 -3.07 -19.19 -25.99
N VAL A 531 -3.15 -20.39 -25.38
CA VAL A 531 -2.19 -20.81 -24.36
C VAL A 531 -1.49 -22.08 -24.83
N ILE A 532 -0.17 -22.04 -24.87
CA ILE A 532 0.68 -23.20 -25.18
C ILE A 532 1.36 -23.62 -23.88
N GLU A 533 1.04 -24.82 -23.44
CA GLU A 533 1.62 -25.45 -22.25
C GLU A 533 2.54 -26.59 -22.67
N SER A 534 3.73 -26.70 -22.07
CA SER A 534 4.67 -27.78 -22.24
C SER A 534 5.26 -28.22 -20.91
N GLY A 535 5.38 -29.51 -20.69
CA GLY A 535 5.83 -30.12 -19.45
C GLY A 535 4.85 -31.16 -18.92
N ASP A 536 5.20 -31.82 -17.82
CA ASP A 536 4.37 -32.86 -17.19
C ASP A 536 3.44 -32.25 -16.15
N SER A 537 2.18 -32.05 -16.50
CA SER A 537 1.12 -31.51 -15.61
C SER A 537 0.38 -32.58 -14.80
N SER A 538 0.77 -33.86 -14.91
CA SER A 538 0.18 -34.97 -14.13
C SER A 538 0.43 -34.76 -12.64
N LYS A 539 -0.57 -35.07 -11.82
CA LYS A 539 -0.45 -34.92 -10.37
C LYS A 539 0.35 -36.09 -9.77
N PRO A 540 1.44 -35.85 -9.00
CA PRO A 540 2.33 -36.89 -8.50
C PRO A 540 1.70 -37.84 -7.46
N TYR A 541 0.55 -37.44 -6.88
CA TYR A 541 -0.15 -38.19 -5.84
C TYR A 541 -1.42 -38.89 -6.37
N ARG A 542 -1.85 -38.63 -7.62
CA ARG A 542 -3.11 -39.12 -8.16
C ARG A 542 -2.93 -40.51 -8.77
N TYR A 543 -3.61 -41.49 -8.19
CA TYR A 543 -3.66 -42.86 -8.68
C TYR A 543 -4.98 -43.09 -9.37
N ILE A 544 -4.93 -43.84 -10.48
CA ILE A 544 -6.10 -44.15 -11.31
C ILE A 544 -6.54 -45.60 -11.02
N PRO A 545 -7.79 -45.82 -10.56
CA PRO A 545 -8.33 -47.18 -10.44
C PRO A 545 -8.38 -47.83 -11.84
N MET A 546 -7.79 -49.04 -11.95
CA MET A 546 -7.80 -49.87 -13.16
C MET A 546 -8.68 -51.07 -12.95
N PHE A 547 -9.35 -51.48 -14.00
CA PHE A 547 -10.26 -52.64 -13.98
C PHE A 547 -9.86 -53.68 -15.01
N ALA A 548 -10.18 -54.94 -14.72
CA ALA A 548 -10.02 -56.00 -15.70
C ALA A 548 -10.92 -55.82 -16.93
N PRO A 549 -10.58 -56.34 -18.12
CA PRO A 549 -11.34 -56.15 -19.34
C PRO A 549 -12.82 -56.58 -19.28
N ASP A 550 -13.12 -57.60 -18.49
CA ASP A 550 -14.51 -58.08 -18.27
C ASP A 550 -15.29 -57.27 -17.22
N ILE A 551 -14.60 -56.53 -16.37
CA ILE A 551 -15.20 -55.69 -15.31
C ILE A 551 -15.47 -54.29 -15.80
N ALA A 552 -14.52 -53.65 -16.47
CA ALA A 552 -14.61 -52.26 -16.89
C ALA A 552 -15.93 -51.88 -17.61
N PRO A 553 -16.48 -52.67 -18.54
CA PRO A 553 -17.76 -52.34 -19.16
C PRO A 553 -18.95 -52.38 -18.27
N ARG A 554 -18.85 -52.98 -17.07
CA ARG A 554 -19.92 -53.07 -16.06
C ARG A 554 -19.86 -52.02 -15.01
N VAL A 555 -18.81 -51.20 -15.01
CA VAL A 555 -18.65 -50.09 -14.07
C VAL A 555 -19.65 -48.99 -14.43
N LEU A 556 -20.55 -48.65 -13.51
CA LEU A 556 -21.52 -47.61 -13.68
C LEU A 556 -21.00 -46.29 -13.06
N PRO A 557 -21.46 -45.11 -13.49
CA PRO A 557 -21.13 -43.85 -12.85
C PRO A 557 -21.65 -43.80 -11.41
N GLY A 558 -20.93 -43.07 -10.52
CA GLY A 558 -21.36 -42.81 -9.14
C GLY A 558 -21.14 -43.96 -8.16
N GLN A 559 -20.16 -44.81 -8.38
CA GLN A 559 -19.85 -45.91 -7.51
C GLN A 559 -19.32 -45.49 -6.12
N SER A 560 -19.62 -46.29 -5.11
CA SER A 560 -19.01 -46.10 -3.79
C SER A 560 -17.50 -46.47 -3.81
N LEU A 561 -16.75 -45.89 -2.90
CA LEU A 561 -15.33 -46.24 -2.70
C LEU A 561 -15.15 -47.73 -2.40
N ALA A 562 -16.06 -48.33 -1.61
CA ALA A 562 -16.02 -49.75 -1.29
C ALA A 562 -16.21 -50.61 -2.53
N THR A 563 -17.17 -50.27 -3.41
CA THR A 563 -17.41 -50.99 -4.67
C THR A 563 -16.19 -50.88 -5.62
N VAL A 564 -15.63 -49.68 -5.78
CA VAL A 564 -14.45 -49.50 -6.61
C VAL A 564 -13.26 -50.27 -6.07
N ASN A 565 -12.99 -50.23 -4.78
CA ASN A 565 -11.89 -50.98 -4.16
C ASN A 565 -12.05 -52.51 -4.24
N PHE A 566 -13.29 -53.00 -4.29
CA PHE A 566 -13.56 -54.40 -4.49
C PHE A 566 -13.24 -54.88 -5.89
N TYR A 567 -13.58 -54.11 -6.92
CA TYR A 567 -13.47 -54.52 -8.32
C TYR A 567 -12.19 -54.07 -9.06
N ARG A 568 -11.50 -53.02 -8.53
CA ARG A 568 -10.28 -52.54 -9.13
C ARG A 568 -9.11 -53.50 -8.99
N ASN A 569 -8.15 -53.39 -9.91
CA ASN A 569 -6.85 -54.05 -9.76
C ASN A 569 -6.13 -53.48 -8.51
N PRO A 570 -5.33 -54.34 -7.82
CA PRO A 570 -4.64 -53.92 -6.60
C PRO A 570 -3.51 -52.90 -6.86
N GLU A 571 -2.97 -52.89 -8.05
CA GLU A 571 -1.86 -52.02 -8.46
C GLU A 571 -2.28 -50.56 -8.46
N ARG A 572 -1.41 -49.69 -7.94
CA ARG A 572 -1.58 -48.24 -7.94
C ARG A 572 -0.91 -47.64 -9.16
N ILE A 573 -1.68 -47.28 -10.17
CA ILE A 573 -1.19 -46.71 -11.41
C ILE A 573 -1.34 -45.20 -11.34
N LEU A 574 -0.20 -44.48 -11.52
CA LEU A 574 -0.21 -43.00 -11.48
C LEU A 574 -0.91 -42.40 -12.69
N GLU A 575 -1.47 -41.23 -12.51
CA GLU A 575 -1.96 -40.37 -13.58
C GLU A 575 -0.86 -40.12 -14.64
N GLN A 576 -1.26 -40.08 -15.89
CA GLN A 576 -0.38 -39.71 -16.99
C GLN A 576 -1.14 -38.87 -18.01
N LEU A 577 -0.79 -37.57 -18.05
CA LEU A 577 -1.34 -36.59 -18.98
C LEU A 577 -0.41 -36.40 -20.16
N PRO A 578 -0.89 -35.92 -21.33
CA PRO A 578 -0.02 -35.47 -22.40
C PRO A 578 0.94 -34.38 -21.94
N LEU A 579 2.18 -34.40 -22.42
CA LEU A 579 3.24 -33.44 -22.06
C LEU A 579 3.09 -32.06 -22.71
N SER A 580 2.06 -31.87 -23.51
CA SER A 580 1.73 -30.57 -24.11
C SER A 580 0.24 -30.36 -24.18
N ARG A 581 -0.19 -29.10 -24.09
CA ARG A 581 -1.58 -28.68 -24.25
C ARG A 581 -1.63 -27.33 -24.98
N GLN A 582 -2.45 -27.26 -26.03
CA GLN A 582 -2.76 -26.01 -26.72
C GLN A 582 -4.21 -25.68 -26.44
N ARG A 583 -4.46 -24.53 -25.88
CA ARG A 583 -5.80 -24.08 -25.48
C ARG A 583 -6.17 -22.87 -26.32
N PHE A 584 -7.40 -22.81 -26.78
CA PHE A 584 -7.98 -21.72 -27.55
C PHE A 584 -9.26 -21.28 -26.86
N ALA A 585 -9.42 -19.99 -26.67
CA ALA A 585 -10.66 -19.44 -26.15
C ALA A 585 -11.05 -18.18 -26.93
N PHE A 586 -12.34 -18.03 -27.18
CA PHE A 586 -12.92 -16.79 -27.66
C PHE A 586 -13.97 -16.33 -26.67
N ALA A 587 -13.91 -15.07 -26.24
CA ALA A 587 -14.92 -14.46 -25.37
C ALA A 587 -15.45 -13.17 -25.98
N ALA A 588 -16.76 -12.94 -25.83
CA ALA A 588 -17.41 -11.69 -26.17
C ALA A 588 -18.23 -11.21 -24.97
N ARG A 589 -17.92 -10.00 -24.48
CA ARG A 589 -18.62 -9.36 -23.38
C ARG A 589 -19.32 -8.10 -23.86
N TYR A 590 -20.64 -8.07 -23.66
CA TYR A 590 -21.48 -6.91 -23.93
C TYR A 590 -21.93 -6.28 -22.63
N ALA A 591 -21.79 -4.96 -22.52
CA ALA A 591 -22.32 -4.19 -21.40
C ALA A 591 -23.16 -3.02 -21.92
N ARG A 592 -24.38 -2.86 -21.37
CA ARG A 592 -25.30 -1.76 -21.71
C ARG A 592 -25.82 -1.09 -20.46
N ARG A 593 -25.61 0.22 -20.36
CA ARG A 593 -26.15 1.08 -19.32
C ARG A 593 -27.54 1.57 -19.69
N PHE A 594 -28.48 1.42 -18.78
CA PHE A 594 -29.79 2.07 -18.76
C PHE A 594 -29.78 3.21 -17.73
N SER A 595 -30.91 3.84 -17.47
CA SER A 595 -30.94 4.96 -16.50
C SER A 595 -30.41 4.58 -15.12
N ALA A 596 -30.96 3.54 -14.51
CA ALA A 596 -30.63 3.07 -13.17
C ALA A 596 -30.05 1.65 -13.15
N SER A 597 -29.73 1.05 -14.29
CA SER A 597 -29.25 -0.34 -14.33
C SER A 597 -28.22 -0.57 -15.43
N THR A 598 -27.47 -1.67 -15.33
CA THR A 598 -26.51 -2.10 -16.34
C THR A 598 -26.64 -3.60 -16.56
N LEU A 599 -26.92 -4.03 -17.78
CA LEU A 599 -26.81 -5.42 -18.17
C LEU A 599 -25.38 -5.72 -18.58
N ARG A 600 -24.81 -6.82 -18.08
CA ARG A 600 -23.58 -7.44 -18.57
C ARG A 600 -23.88 -8.86 -19.00
N ALA A 601 -23.51 -9.20 -20.21
CA ALA A 601 -23.60 -10.54 -20.77
C ALA A 601 -22.25 -10.93 -21.35
N GLU A 602 -21.78 -12.11 -21.04
CA GLU A 602 -20.54 -12.66 -21.57
C GLU A 602 -20.77 -14.07 -22.07
N GLU A 603 -20.26 -14.37 -23.24
CA GLU A 603 -20.20 -15.72 -23.80
C GLU A 603 -18.74 -16.08 -24.05
N ARG A 604 -18.31 -17.27 -23.60
CA ARG A 604 -16.98 -17.80 -23.81
C ARG A 604 -17.03 -19.21 -24.42
N LEU A 605 -16.39 -19.36 -25.54
CA LEU A 605 -16.15 -20.62 -26.23
C LEU A 605 -14.71 -21.09 -25.99
N TYR A 606 -14.53 -22.38 -25.76
CA TYR A 606 -13.23 -22.97 -25.49
C TYR A 606 -13.05 -24.27 -26.24
N ALA A 607 -11.82 -24.52 -26.72
CA ALA A 607 -11.38 -25.81 -27.25
C ALA A 607 -9.89 -26.01 -26.98
N ASP A 608 -9.45 -27.27 -26.85
CA ASP A 608 -8.04 -27.56 -26.66
C ASP A 608 -7.58 -28.81 -27.43
N SER A 609 -6.25 -29.02 -27.48
CA SER A 609 -5.60 -30.15 -28.12
C SER A 609 -5.86 -31.50 -27.42
N TRP A 610 -6.42 -31.49 -26.22
CA TRP A 610 -6.87 -32.68 -25.50
C TRP A 610 -8.27 -33.12 -25.91
N GLY A 611 -8.91 -32.38 -26.80
CA GLY A 611 -10.25 -32.65 -27.31
C GLY A 611 -11.39 -32.10 -26.46
N LEU A 612 -11.08 -31.40 -25.39
CA LEU A 612 -12.11 -30.76 -24.56
C LEU A 612 -12.65 -29.52 -25.26
N LYS A 613 -13.98 -29.38 -25.30
CA LYS A 613 -14.71 -28.22 -25.81
C LYS A 613 -15.68 -27.75 -24.74
N ALA A 614 -15.81 -26.45 -24.57
CA ALA A 614 -16.69 -25.90 -23.56
C ALA A 614 -17.35 -24.58 -24.02
N THR A 615 -18.50 -24.29 -23.43
CA THR A 615 -19.19 -22.99 -23.52
C THR A 615 -19.51 -22.48 -22.12
N THR A 616 -19.42 -21.18 -21.94
CA THR A 616 -19.78 -20.51 -20.67
C THR A 616 -20.50 -19.21 -20.96
N THR A 617 -21.72 -19.10 -20.45
CA THR A 617 -22.54 -17.88 -20.47
C THR A 617 -22.55 -17.28 -19.07
N ASP A 618 -22.27 -15.99 -18.91
CA ASP A 618 -22.31 -15.25 -17.62
C ASP A 618 -23.18 -14.01 -17.80
N LEU A 619 -24.18 -13.86 -16.94
CA LEU A 619 -25.15 -12.76 -16.98
C LEU A 619 -25.18 -12.07 -15.63
N ARG A 620 -25.07 -10.73 -15.62
CA ARG A 620 -25.24 -9.89 -14.43
C ARG A 620 -26.13 -8.69 -14.76
N TYR A 621 -27.10 -8.44 -13.91
CA TYR A 621 -27.96 -7.28 -14.03
C TYR A 621 -27.76 -6.37 -12.82
N LEU A 622 -26.91 -5.34 -12.98
CA LEU A 622 -26.60 -4.39 -11.92
C LEU A 622 -27.72 -3.34 -11.84
N TYR A 623 -28.31 -3.17 -10.67
CA TYR A 623 -29.35 -2.19 -10.41
C TYR A 623 -28.93 -1.22 -9.31
N ASP A 624 -28.92 0.08 -9.61
CA ASP A 624 -28.64 1.16 -8.67
C ASP A 624 -29.91 1.52 -7.92
N ILE A 625 -30.09 0.99 -6.69
CA ILE A 625 -31.21 1.33 -5.81
C ILE A 625 -31.12 2.81 -5.39
N SER A 626 -29.91 3.27 -5.15
CA SER A 626 -29.56 4.64 -4.86
C SER A 626 -28.13 4.95 -5.32
N GLU A 627 -27.70 6.19 -5.19
CA GLU A 627 -26.31 6.56 -5.47
C GLU A 627 -25.28 5.84 -4.56
N ARG A 628 -25.74 5.26 -3.45
CA ARG A 628 -24.88 4.56 -2.48
C ARG A 628 -25.04 3.05 -2.50
N VAL A 629 -26.15 2.54 -3.03
CA VAL A 629 -26.49 1.11 -2.98
C VAL A 629 -26.74 0.57 -4.37
N ARG A 630 -25.97 -0.42 -4.75
CA ARG A 630 -26.11 -1.20 -5.97
C ARG A 630 -26.27 -2.67 -5.63
N ILE A 631 -27.16 -3.36 -6.29
CA ILE A 631 -27.34 -4.81 -6.19
C ILE A 631 -27.22 -5.42 -7.58
N TRP A 632 -26.85 -6.71 -7.65
CA TRP A 632 -26.83 -7.44 -8.91
C TRP A 632 -27.11 -8.92 -8.71
N PRO A 633 -28.19 -9.47 -9.29
CA PRO A 633 -28.31 -10.90 -9.53
C PRO A 633 -27.25 -11.35 -10.54
N HIS A 634 -26.75 -12.57 -10.33
CA HIS A 634 -25.74 -13.23 -11.13
C HIS A 634 -26.24 -14.61 -11.56
N PHE A 635 -26.07 -14.93 -12.83
CA PHE A 635 -26.37 -16.23 -13.40
C PHE A 635 -25.20 -16.67 -14.29
N ARG A 636 -24.76 -17.91 -14.12
CA ARG A 636 -23.74 -18.50 -14.98
C ARG A 636 -24.14 -19.91 -15.37
N PHE A 637 -23.98 -20.24 -16.64
CA PHE A 637 -24.13 -21.56 -17.21
C PHE A 637 -22.81 -22.00 -17.82
N HIS A 638 -22.43 -23.25 -17.59
CA HIS A 638 -21.21 -23.87 -18.15
C HIS A 638 -21.52 -25.29 -18.62
N ALA A 639 -21.02 -25.66 -19.78
CA ALA A 639 -21.08 -27.01 -20.28
C ALA A 639 -19.79 -27.37 -20.99
N GLN A 640 -19.30 -28.59 -20.77
CA GLN A 640 -18.10 -29.08 -21.45
C GLN A 640 -18.20 -30.57 -21.83
N THR A 641 -17.43 -30.95 -22.85
CA THR A 641 -17.13 -32.33 -23.19
C THR A 641 -16.00 -32.88 -22.34
N GLY A 642 -15.78 -34.17 -22.32
CA GLY A 642 -14.56 -34.75 -21.74
C GLY A 642 -13.33 -34.62 -22.67
N ALA A 643 -12.12 -34.68 -22.06
CA ALA A 643 -10.89 -34.88 -22.82
C ALA A 643 -10.91 -36.23 -23.56
N ALA A 644 -10.24 -36.33 -24.72
CA ALA A 644 -10.28 -37.51 -25.60
C ALA A 644 -9.79 -38.80 -24.93
N PHE A 645 -8.89 -38.67 -23.96
CA PHE A 645 -8.34 -39.82 -23.21
C PHE A 645 -9.10 -40.07 -21.89
N TRP A 646 -10.10 -39.27 -21.56
CA TRP A 646 -10.87 -39.40 -20.33
C TRP A 646 -11.83 -40.62 -20.42
N GLN A 647 -11.84 -41.47 -19.41
CA GLN A 647 -12.67 -42.67 -19.33
C GLN A 647 -13.28 -42.82 -17.95
N LEU A 648 -14.50 -43.34 -17.87
CA LEU A 648 -15.15 -43.70 -16.63
C LEU A 648 -14.39 -44.79 -15.88
N ALA A 649 -13.97 -45.83 -16.61
CA ALA A 649 -13.25 -47.01 -16.10
C ALA A 649 -12.11 -47.38 -17.07
N TYR A 650 -10.88 -47.26 -16.60
CA TYR A 650 -9.71 -47.60 -17.36
C TYR A 650 -9.45 -49.09 -17.30
N VAL A 651 -9.21 -49.73 -18.46
CA VAL A 651 -8.89 -51.12 -18.55
C VAL A 651 -7.41 -51.35 -18.30
N ALA A 652 -7.08 -52.34 -17.48
CA ALA A 652 -5.74 -52.89 -17.35
C ALA A 652 -5.76 -54.38 -17.62
N GLU A 653 -4.95 -54.83 -18.56
CA GLU A 653 -4.82 -56.23 -18.96
C GLU A 653 -3.54 -56.84 -18.41
N ARG A 654 -3.65 -58.00 -17.76
CA ARG A 654 -2.50 -58.70 -17.23
C ARG A 654 -1.92 -59.57 -18.29
N THR A 655 -0.67 -59.27 -18.69
CA THR A 655 0.09 -60.01 -19.68
C THR A 655 1.26 -60.76 -19.01
N PRO A 656 1.90 -61.70 -19.69
CA PRO A 656 3.10 -62.38 -19.15
C PRO A 656 4.25 -61.43 -18.82
N THR A 657 4.30 -60.28 -19.45
CA THR A 657 5.34 -59.27 -19.27
C THR A 657 4.97 -58.15 -18.25
N GLY A 658 3.80 -58.26 -17.63
CA GLY A 658 3.34 -57.28 -16.63
C GLY A 658 1.93 -56.76 -16.92
N LEU A 659 1.53 -55.67 -16.23
CA LEU A 659 0.23 -55.03 -16.39
C LEU A 659 0.29 -54.00 -17.56
N GLN A 660 -0.50 -54.27 -18.60
CA GLN A 660 -0.67 -53.32 -19.70
C GLN A 660 -1.78 -52.33 -19.35
N VAL A 661 -1.49 -51.03 -19.37
CA VAL A 661 -2.41 -49.94 -19.04
C VAL A 661 -2.44 -48.90 -20.16
N PRO A 662 -3.51 -48.10 -20.30
CA PRO A 662 -3.58 -47.00 -21.25
C PRO A 662 -2.44 -45.99 -21.01
N ALA A 663 -1.80 -45.55 -22.10
CA ALA A 663 -0.68 -44.61 -22.01
C ALA A 663 -1.09 -43.28 -21.41
N LEU A 664 -2.29 -42.76 -21.73
CA LEU A 664 -2.87 -41.55 -21.16
C LEU A 664 -4.05 -41.93 -20.27
N ARG A 665 -4.11 -41.33 -19.09
CA ARG A 665 -5.13 -41.66 -18.10
C ARG A 665 -5.21 -40.58 -17.04
N THR A 666 -6.40 -40.27 -16.56
CA THR A 666 -6.66 -39.27 -15.51
C THR A 666 -7.83 -39.67 -14.61
N GLY A 667 -7.75 -39.34 -13.33
CA GLY A 667 -8.87 -39.42 -12.38
C GLY A 667 -9.51 -38.03 -12.15
N ASP A 668 -9.10 -37.03 -12.91
CA ASP A 668 -9.61 -35.66 -12.75
C ASP A 668 -11.01 -35.53 -13.35
N ARG A 669 -12.03 -35.48 -12.51
CA ARG A 669 -13.42 -35.32 -12.95
C ARG A 669 -13.68 -34.03 -13.71
N GLU A 670 -12.87 -32.98 -13.49
CA GLU A 670 -12.94 -31.71 -14.21
C GLU A 670 -12.44 -31.82 -15.67
N LEU A 671 -11.75 -32.90 -16.02
CA LEU A 671 -11.42 -33.26 -17.42
C LEU A 671 -12.49 -34.12 -18.08
N GLY A 672 -13.51 -34.54 -17.34
CA GLY A 672 -14.69 -35.26 -17.84
C GLY A 672 -15.79 -34.34 -18.36
N PRO A 673 -16.86 -34.93 -18.93
CA PRO A 673 -18.01 -34.14 -19.37
C PRO A 673 -18.85 -33.69 -18.15
N LEU A 674 -19.19 -32.40 -18.13
CA LEU A 674 -19.99 -31.82 -17.05
C LEU A 674 -20.84 -30.64 -17.52
N VAL A 675 -21.86 -30.32 -16.70
CA VAL A 675 -22.69 -29.13 -16.81
C VAL A 675 -22.76 -28.43 -15.46
N GLY A 676 -22.57 -27.13 -15.44
CA GLY A 676 -22.64 -26.29 -14.24
C GLY A 676 -23.64 -25.15 -14.37
N VAL A 677 -24.34 -24.86 -13.29
CA VAL A 677 -25.22 -23.70 -13.16
C VAL A 677 -24.85 -22.97 -11.86
N THR A 678 -24.69 -21.66 -11.95
CA THR A 678 -24.47 -20.79 -10.79
C THR A 678 -25.56 -19.74 -10.73
N GLY A 679 -26.12 -19.53 -9.54
CA GLY A 679 -27.03 -18.43 -9.24
C GLY A 679 -26.52 -17.67 -8.02
N GLY A 680 -26.51 -16.35 -8.09
CA GLY A 680 -25.97 -15.53 -7.01
C GLY A 680 -26.53 -14.13 -6.93
N LEU A 681 -26.13 -13.44 -5.88
CA LEU A 681 -26.49 -12.06 -5.62
C LEU A 681 -25.27 -11.31 -5.06
N GLY A 682 -25.06 -10.08 -5.53
CA GLY A 682 -24.07 -9.18 -4.97
C GLY A 682 -24.67 -7.83 -4.63
N THR A 683 -24.01 -7.12 -3.73
CA THR A 683 -24.32 -5.74 -3.36
C THR A 683 -23.06 -4.94 -3.14
N ARG A 684 -23.11 -3.64 -3.46
CA ARG A 684 -22.09 -2.65 -3.09
C ARG A 684 -22.75 -1.50 -2.36
N ILE A 685 -22.25 -1.15 -1.20
CA ILE A 685 -22.70 -0.04 -0.37
C ILE A 685 -21.54 0.95 -0.27
N ALA A 686 -21.76 2.17 -0.77
CA ALA A 686 -20.80 3.27 -0.63
C ALA A 686 -21.16 4.11 0.60
N PHE A 687 -20.19 4.41 1.46
CA PHE A 687 -20.37 5.18 2.69
C PHE A 687 -19.23 6.21 2.87
N GLY A 688 -19.27 6.98 3.96
CA GLY A 688 -18.48 8.20 4.12
C GLY A 688 -19.14 9.40 3.44
N GLU A 689 -18.73 10.61 3.80
CA GLU A 689 -19.25 11.85 3.21
C GLU A 689 -18.96 11.94 1.72
N ALA A 690 -17.72 11.64 1.34
CA ALA A 690 -17.25 11.61 -0.05
C ALA A 690 -17.61 10.33 -0.82
N LYS A 691 -18.35 9.36 -0.23
CA LYS A 691 -18.62 8.02 -0.79
C LYS A 691 -17.34 7.24 -1.12
N ASN A 692 -16.26 7.53 -0.44
CA ASN A 692 -14.93 7.00 -0.70
C ASN A 692 -14.68 5.63 -0.04
N TRP A 693 -15.60 5.15 0.77
CA TRP A 693 -15.59 3.80 1.31
C TRP A 693 -16.62 2.93 0.58
N GLY A 694 -16.23 1.70 0.26
CA GLY A 694 -17.10 0.71 -0.34
C GLY A 694 -17.10 -0.60 0.42
N LEU A 695 -18.28 -1.10 0.74
CA LEU A 695 -18.47 -2.47 1.22
C LEU A 695 -19.15 -3.26 0.10
N ILE A 696 -18.50 -4.31 -0.37
CA ILE A 696 -19.00 -5.21 -1.39
C ILE A 696 -19.22 -6.57 -0.75
N ALA A 697 -20.42 -7.12 -0.91
CA ALA A 697 -20.72 -8.48 -0.48
C ALA A 697 -21.32 -9.25 -1.66
N SER A 698 -20.91 -10.49 -1.87
CA SER A 698 -21.49 -11.37 -2.88
C SER A 698 -21.59 -12.80 -2.38
N GLY A 699 -22.55 -13.53 -2.89
CA GLY A 699 -22.74 -14.96 -2.60
C GLY A 699 -23.29 -15.67 -3.82
N ASP A 700 -22.75 -16.85 -4.12
CA ASP A 700 -23.13 -17.72 -5.23
C ASP A 700 -23.40 -19.14 -4.73
N VAL A 701 -24.42 -19.76 -5.29
CA VAL A 701 -24.70 -21.19 -5.18
C VAL A 701 -24.35 -21.83 -6.52
N ILE A 702 -23.47 -22.81 -6.49
CA ILE A 702 -22.90 -23.47 -7.68
C ILE A 702 -23.37 -24.91 -7.70
N TYR A 703 -24.14 -25.29 -8.70
CA TYR A 703 -24.49 -26.69 -8.95
C TYR A 703 -23.67 -27.21 -10.14
N THR A 704 -22.98 -28.34 -9.93
CA THR A 704 -22.24 -29.03 -11.01
C THR A 704 -22.75 -30.46 -11.13
N ARG A 705 -23.13 -30.87 -12.34
CA ARG A 705 -23.47 -32.24 -12.71
C ARG A 705 -22.34 -32.83 -13.55
N PHE A 706 -21.65 -33.83 -13.01
CA PHE A 706 -20.67 -34.63 -13.73
C PHE A 706 -21.42 -35.75 -14.47
N LEU A 707 -21.29 -35.79 -15.78
CA LEU A 707 -22.14 -36.66 -16.60
C LEU A 707 -21.68 -38.11 -16.63
N ASN A 708 -20.38 -38.35 -16.43
CA ASN A 708 -19.81 -39.68 -16.56
C ASN A 708 -18.56 -39.81 -15.67
N THR A 709 -18.71 -39.84 -14.36
CA THR A 709 -17.58 -39.94 -13.38
C THR A 709 -17.74 -41.12 -12.47
N LEU A 710 -16.59 -41.66 -11.98
CA LEU A 710 -16.57 -42.89 -11.24
C LEU A 710 -17.22 -42.76 -9.85
N PHE A 711 -16.98 -41.65 -9.15
CA PHE A 711 -17.42 -41.47 -7.75
C PHE A 711 -18.53 -40.43 -7.61
N ILE A 712 -18.27 -39.18 -7.93
CA ILE A 712 -19.11 -38.04 -7.62
C ILE A 712 -19.88 -37.61 -8.88
N LEU A 713 -21.21 -37.68 -8.84
CA LEU A 713 -22.07 -37.28 -9.95
C LEU A 713 -22.54 -35.85 -9.88
N GLN A 714 -22.57 -35.24 -8.70
CA GLN A 714 -23.04 -33.87 -8.50
C GLN A 714 -22.34 -33.21 -7.35
N ARG A 715 -22.18 -31.91 -7.43
CA ARG A 715 -21.60 -31.06 -6.39
C ARG A 715 -22.42 -29.82 -6.21
N PHE A 716 -22.71 -29.48 -4.98
CA PHE A 716 -23.19 -28.16 -4.59
C PHE A 716 -22.04 -27.42 -3.92
N GLY A 717 -21.71 -26.25 -4.47
CA GLY A 717 -20.72 -25.34 -3.92
C GLY A 717 -21.39 -24.04 -3.46
N TYR A 718 -20.84 -23.44 -2.43
CA TYR A 718 -21.26 -22.15 -1.89
C TYR A 718 -20.03 -21.25 -1.88
N PHE A 719 -20.14 -20.10 -2.50
CA PHE A 719 -19.10 -19.09 -2.50
C PHE A 719 -19.62 -17.81 -1.88
N GLY A 720 -18.84 -17.18 -1.04
CA GLY A 720 -19.12 -15.88 -0.45
C GLY A 720 -17.88 -15.01 -0.46
N ALA A 721 -18.05 -13.73 -0.72
CA ALA A 721 -16.97 -12.73 -0.62
C ALA A 721 -17.46 -11.45 0.04
N LEU A 722 -16.61 -10.87 0.88
CA LEU A 722 -16.79 -9.58 1.53
C LEU A 722 -15.54 -8.74 1.30
N THR A 723 -15.69 -7.59 0.63
CA THR A 723 -14.60 -6.67 0.33
C THR A 723 -14.87 -5.31 0.97
N LEU A 724 -13.92 -4.80 1.72
CA LEU A 724 -13.88 -3.42 2.17
C LEU A 724 -12.84 -2.68 1.32
N GLU A 725 -13.25 -1.62 0.66
CA GLU A 725 -12.37 -0.78 -0.16
C GLU A 725 -12.43 0.68 0.29
N VAL A 726 -11.33 1.39 0.11
CA VAL A 726 -11.25 2.84 0.34
C VAL A 726 -10.51 3.50 -0.82
N ASP A 727 -11.12 4.54 -1.36
CA ASP A 727 -10.53 5.42 -2.36
C ASP A 727 -10.05 6.70 -1.65
N VAL A 728 -8.75 7.03 -1.74
CA VAL A 728 -8.14 8.23 -1.15
C VAL A 728 -7.64 9.11 -2.31
N GLU A 729 -8.24 10.30 -2.46
CA GLU A 729 -7.89 11.30 -3.48
C GLU A 729 -6.87 12.32 -2.96
#